data_f1d849a9843cdabd36dca3e36d111a37
#
_entry.id   f1d849a9843cdabd36dca3e36d111a37
#
_cell.length_a   1.000
_cell.length_b   1.000
_cell.length_c   1.000
_cell.angle_alpha   90.00
_cell.angle_beta   90.00
_cell.angle_gamma   90.00
#
_symmetry.space_group_name_H-M   'P 1'
#
loop_
_entity.id
_entity.type
_entity.pdbx_description
1 polymer ?
#
loop_
_entity_poly.entity_id
_entity_poly.type
_entity_poly.pdbx_seq_one_letter_code
_entity_poly.pdbx_strand_id
1 'polypeptide(L)'
;MIQTVVKRDGRIVGFNEQKIMAAVRKAMLHTDKGEDERLVQQIADRIGFVGKPQMTVEDIQNQVEMELMKSSRKDVARAYISYRNQRSVARKAKTRDVFLEIINVKNNDITRENANMNADTPAGMMMKFSSETTKPFVDDYLLSEESREAVRQNRLHIHDKDYYPTKSLTCCQHPLDHILERGFSAGHGSSRAAKRIETASVLACISLETAQNEMHGGQAIPAFDFYLAPYVRASFVEEVKALEELTGENYAHIYNKEINDYLKKPLDGLEGEARIVQHAVNKTVARVHQAMEAFIHNMNTIHSRGGNQVVFSSINYGTDTSAEGRCVIRELLNSTYDGVGNGETAIFPIQIWKKKRGVNYLPTDPNYDLYCLACKVTARRFFPNFLNLDATFNQSEAWKADDPKRYMHEVATMGCRTRVFENKYGMKTSVGRGNLSFSTINIVRLAIECMDIADKDARINSFFAKLDNMLDVAARQLNERYDFQKTAMAKQFPLLMRSLWTGAENLSPDDTIEKVINQGTLSIGFIGLAECLKALLGVHHGESDEAQQLGLRIVDYMRCRCNEFSEKYHHNFSLLATPAEGLSGKFTKVDRKKFGVLEGITDRDYYTNSNHVPVYYKCSARHKAEVEAPYHEMTRAGHIFYVEMDGDATHNPQAIMNVVDMMDHYNMGYGSVNHNRNRCLDCGFENAEANLEVCPQCGSKHLDRLQRITGYLVGTTDRWNSGKLAELKDRVIHETE
;
A
#
# COMPACT_ATOMS: atom_id res chain seq x y z
N MET A 1 9.18 -6.57 -48.73
CA MET A 1 8.53 -5.59 -47.85
C MET A 1 8.76 -5.98 -46.41
N ILE A 2 8.98 -5.01 -45.54
CA ILE A 2 9.04 -5.23 -44.09
C ILE A 2 7.64 -5.60 -43.61
N GLN A 3 7.53 -6.70 -42.88
CA GLN A 3 6.25 -7.14 -42.27
C GLN A 3 6.22 -6.85 -40.78
N THR A 4 7.37 -7.03 -40.14
CA THR A 4 7.49 -6.88 -38.67
C THR A 4 8.70 -6.07 -38.27
N VAL A 5 8.59 -5.42 -37.10
CA VAL A 5 9.65 -4.62 -36.51
C VAL A 5 9.97 -5.18 -35.12
N VAL A 6 11.25 -5.49 -34.91
CA VAL A 6 11.75 -5.83 -33.60
C VAL A 6 11.98 -4.52 -32.82
N LYS A 7 11.22 -4.32 -31.78
CA LYS A 7 11.39 -3.19 -30.84
C LYS A 7 12.70 -3.35 -30.06
N ARG A 8 13.17 -2.27 -29.42
CA ARG A 8 14.37 -2.27 -28.57
C ARG A 8 14.27 -3.24 -27.39
N ASP A 9 13.05 -3.58 -26.97
CA ASP A 9 12.74 -4.54 -25.92
C ASP A 9 12.56 -5.98 -26.41
N GLY A 10 12.87 -6.25 -27.69
CA GLY A 10 12.73 -7.56 -28.31
C GLY A 10 11.33 -7.90 -28.82
N ARG A 11 10.27 -7.13 -28.48
CA ARG A 11 8.91 -7.38 -28.99
C ARG A 11 8.85 -7.22 -30.50
N ILE A 12 8.13 -8.13 -31.14
CA ILE A 12 7.87 -8.08 -32.57
C ILE A 12 6.49 -7.47 -32.78
N VAL A 13 6.42 -6.38 -33.52
CA VAL A 13 5.18 -5.69 -33.88
C VAL A 13 5.04 -5.55 -35.39
N GLY A 14 3.83 -5.38 -35.89
CA GLY A 14 3.59 -5.08 -37.28
C GLY A 14 4.31 -3.80 -37.71
N PHE A 15 4.84 -3.79 -38.95
CA PHE A 15 5.44 -2.59 -39.53
C PHE A 15 4.37 -1.52 -39.73
N ASN A 16 4.68 -0.29 -39.33
CA ASN A 16 3.78 0.86 -39.47
C ASN A 16 4.55 2.01 -40.13
N GLU A 17 4.29 2.22 -41.40
CA GLU A 17 4.90 3.24 -42.25
C GLU A 17 4.60 4.68 -41.75
N GLN A 18 3.42 4.92 -41.19
CA GLN A 18 3.01 6.22 -40.69
C GLN A 18 3.97 6.77 -39.60
N LYS A 19 4.61 5.88 -38.85
CA LYS A 19 5.61 6.29 -37.85
C LYS A 19 6.89 6.85 -38.48
N ILE A 20 7.28 6.33 -39.63
CA ILE A 20 8.42 6.86 -40.38
C ILE A 20 8.05 8.22 -40.95
N MET A 21 6.88 8.32 -41.59
CA MET A 21 6.37 9.57 -42.15
C MET A 21 6.28 10.68 -41.10
N ALA A 22 5.72 10.36 -39.94
CA ALA A 22 5.62 11.31 -38.83
C ALA A 22 7.00 11.78 -38.33
N ALA A 23 7.98 10.88 -38.24
CA ALA A 23 9.33 11.23 -37.80
C ALA A 23 10.05 12.14 -38.80
N VAL A 24 9.88 11.88 -40.09
CA VAL A 24 10.46 12.71 -41.17
C VAL A 24 9.80 14.08 -41.23
N ARG A 25 8.46 14.16 -41.18
CA ARG A 25 7.71 15.45 -41.09
C ARG A 25 8.19 16.28 -39.91
N LYS A 26 8.33 15.67 -38.76
CA LYS A 26 8.79 16.35 -37.53
C LYS A 26 10.21 16.93 -37.71
N ALA A 27 11.08 16.24 -38.43
CA ALA A 27 12.40 16.80 -38.76
C ALA A 27 12.32 17.98 -39.77
N MET A 28 11.38 17.95 -40.70
CA MET A 28 11.13 19.05 -41.64
C MET A 28 10.62 20.33 -40.98
N LEU A 29 9.79 20.22 -39.93
CA LEU A 29 9.32 21.37 -39.14
C LEU A 29 10.46 22.18 -38.50
N HIS A 30 11.63 21.61 -38.36
CA HIS A 30 12.82 22.28 -37.83
C HIS A 30 13.77 22.80 -38.92
N THR A 31 13.28 22.96 -40.15
CA THR A 31 14.05 23.48 -41.30
C THR A 31 13.29 24.63 -41.96
N ASP A 32 14.03 25.55 -42.58
CA ASP A 32 13.46 26.77 -43.22
C ASP A 32 12.73 26.52 -44.53
N LYS A 33 12.84 25.32 -45.11
CA LYS A 33 12.29 24.99 -46.42
C LYS A 33 10.92 24.33 -46.41
N GLY A 34 10.29 24.23 -45.21
CA GLY A 34 8.97 23.65 -45.05
C GLY A 34 8.86 22.15 -45.33
N GLU A 35 7.63 21.64 -45.31
CA GLU A 35 7.32 20.21 -45.55
C GLU A 35 7.34 19.85 -47.03
N ASP A 36 7.84 18.62 -47.33
CA ASP A 36 7.86 18.00 -48.65
C ASP A 36 7.24 16.59 -48.55
N GLU A 37 5.94 16.55 -48.75
CA GLU A 37 5.18 15.29 -48.63
C GLU A 37 5.61 14.22 -49.67
N ARG A 38 6.11 14.63 -50.84
CA ARG A 38 6.65 13.68 -51.84
C ARG A 38 7.89 12.97 -51.30
N LEU A 39 8.79 13.73 -50.66
CA LEU A 39 9.98 13.15 -50.03
C LEU A 39 9.62 12.28 -48.83
N VAL A 40 8.65 12.68 -48.01
CA VAL A 40 8.16 11.87 -46.86
C VAL A 40 7.67 10.52 -47.35
N GLN A 41 6.81 10.50 -48.35
CA GLN A 41 6.28 9.25 -48.92
C GLN A 41 7.41 8.40 -49.58
N GLN A 42 8.25 9.01 -50.38
CA GLN A 42 9.36 8.30 -51.03
C GLN A 42 10.31 7.61 -50.05
N ILE A 43 10.62 8.25 -48.92
CA ILE A 43 11.46 7.66 -47.86
C ILE A 43 10.74 6.49 -47.21
N ALA A 44 9.47 6.66 -46.86
CA ALA A 44 8.67 5.61 -46.23
C ALA A 44 8.54 4.39 -47.14
N ASP A 45 8.21 4.59 -48.44
CA ASP A 45 8.13 3.54 -49.44
C ASP A 45 9.45 2.77 -49.60
N ARG A 46 10.59 3.49 -49.75
CA ARG A 46 11.91 2.87 -49.92
C ARG A 46 12.28 2.01 -48.71
N ILE A 47 11.97 2.46 -47.52
CA ILE A 47 12.23 1.69 -46.29
C ILE A 47 11.29 0.48 -46.23
N GLY A 48 10.01 0.63 -46.55
CA GLY A 48 9.08 -0.49 -46.64
C GLY A 48 9.53 -1.61 -47.59
N PHE A 49 10.26 -1.25 -48.66
CA PHE A 49 10.74 -2.16 -49.70
C PHE A 49 12.18 -2.67 -49.54
N VAL A 50 12.86 -2.47 -48.40
CA VAL A 50 14.28 -2.87 -48.16
C VAL A 50 14.54 -4.37 -48.29
N GLY A 51 13.56 -5.20 -48.60
CA GLY A 51 13.76 -6.63 -48.95
C GLY A 51 13.96 -7.56 -47.75
N LYS A 52 13.91 -7.05 -46.53
CA LYS A 52 13.95 -7.85 -45.28
C LYS A 52 12.55 -7.95 -44.69
N PRO A 53 12.06 -9.16 -44.35
CA PRO A 53 10.74 -9.32 -43.78
C PRO A 53 10.65 -8.79 -42.34
N GLN A 54 11.78 -8.72 -41.64
CA GLN A 54 11.90 -8.21 -40.27
C GLN A 54 13.11 -7.29 -40.13
N MET A 55 12.94 -6.15 -39.43
CA MET A 55 14.01 -5.20 -39.12
C MET A 55 13.91 -4.70 -37.70
N THR A 56 15.02 -4.29 -37.09
CA THR A 56 15.02 -3.60 -35.80
C THR A 56 14.64 -2.12 -35.98
N VAL A 57 14.17 -1.48 -34.92
CA VAL A 57 13.91 -0.04 -34.91
C VAL A 57 15.18 0.75 -35.26
N GLU A 58 16.33 0.31 -34.76
CA GLU A 58 17.61 0.98 -35.05
C GLU A 58 17.99 0.86 -36.53
N ASP A 59 17.82 -0.32 -37.15
CA ASP A 59 18.06 -0.50 -38.57
C ASP A 59 17.16 0.40 -39.42
N ILE A 60 15.87 0.49 -39.04
CA ILE A 60 14.93 1.39 -39.73
C ILE A 60 15.39 2.85 -39.60
N GLN A 61 15.77 3.29 -38.38
CA GLN A 61 16.26 4.65 -38.19
C GLN A 61 17.54 4.94 -38.96
N ASN A 62 18.47 3.98 -39.04
CA ASN A 62 19.69 4.09 -39.85
C ASN A 62 19.35 4.18 -41.36
N GLN A 63 18.33 3.43 -41.80
CA GLN A 63 17.88 3.53 -43.21
C GLN A 63 17.21 4.88 -43.47
N VAL A 64 16.41 5.42 -42.55
CA VAL A 64 15.84 6.79 -42.66
C VAL A 64 16.95 7.82 -42.79
N GLU A 65 17.97 7.75 -41.94
CA GLU A 65 19.14 8.66 -42.04
C GLU A 65 19.84 8.55 -43.39
N MET A 66 20.11 7.32 -43.87
CA MET A 66 20.76 7.10 -45.17
C MET A 66 19.93 7.66 -46.32
N GLU A 67 18.62 7.41 -46.34
CA GLU A 67 17.75 7.91 -47.43
C GLU A 67 17.62 9.45 -47.38
N LEU A 68 17.52 10.05 -46.21
CA LEU A 68 17.57 11.51 -46.03
C LEU A 68 18.92 12.09 -46.48
N MET A 69 20.02 11.42 -46.19
CA MET A 69 21.37 11.82 -46.63
C MET A 69 21.56 11.69 -48.16
N LYS A 70 20.86 10.77 -48.82
CA LYS A 70 20.86 10.66 -50.31
C LYS A 70 19.95 11.71 -50.96
N SER A 71 18.97 12.23 -50.27
CA SER A 71 18.03 13.22 -50.80
C SER A 71 18.67 14.58 -51.01
N SER A 72 17.96 15.48 -51.73
CA SER A 72 18.36 16.88 -51.90
C SER A 72 18.20 17.70 -50.64
N ARG A 73 17.37 17.22 -49.66
CA ARG A 73 17.06 17.86 -48.38
C ARG A 73 18.06 17.50 -47.30
N LYS A 74 19.31 17.93 -47.47
CA LYS A 74 20.40 17.73 -46.51
C LYS A 74 20.13 18.44 -45.18
N ASP A 75 19.33 19.50 -45.19
CA ASP A 75 18.83 20.21 -44.04
C ASP A 75 17.97 19.30 -43.15
N VAL A 76 17.03 18.54 -43.73
CA VAL A 76 16.19 17.57 -43.01
C VAL A 76 17.02 16.41 -42.46
N ALA A 77 17.98 15.89 -43.22
CA ALA A 77 18.90 14.86 -42.78
C ALA A 77 19.66 15.32 -41.52
N ARG A 78 20.19 16.54 -41.53
CA ARG A 78 20.92 17.13 -40.41
C ARG A 78 20.01 17.34 -39.20
N ALA A 79 18.79 17.84 -39.38
CA ALA A 79 17.80 18.02 -38.35
C ALA A 79 17.40 16.68 -37.70
N TYR A 80 17.18 15.63 -38.49
CA TYR A 80 16.82 14.29 -38.03
C TYR A 80 17.95 13.67 -37.19
N ILE A 81 19.19 13.69 -37.68
CA ILE A 81 20.37 13.17 -36.97
C ILE A 81 20.65 13.95 -35.70
N SER A 82 20.57 15.29 -35.74
CA SER A 82 20.76 16.15 -34.59
C SER A 82 19.71 15.88 -33.51
N TYR A 83 18.44 15.76 -33.90
CA TYR A 83 17.35 15.45 -32.96
C TYR A 83 17.53 14.07 -32.30
N ARG A 84 17.92 13.05 -33.09
CA ARG A 84 18.22 11.70 -32.56
C ARG A 84 19.37 11.73 -31.56
N ASN A 85 20.45 12.44 -31.87
CA ASN A 85 21.60 12.63 -30.99
C ASN A 85 21.26 13.42 -29.75
N GLN A 86 20.55 14.55 -29.90
CA GLN A 86 20.11 15.39 -28.72
C GLN A 86 19.27 14.58 -27.74
N ARG A 87 18.34 13.75 -28.22
CA ARG A 87 17.54 12.88 -27.34
C ARG A 87 18.40 11.82 -26.63
N SER A 88 19.40 11.28 -27.31
CA SER A 88 20.32 10.32 -26.69
C SER A 88 21.19 10.97 -25.63
N VAL A 89 21.74 12.16 -25.92
CA VAL A 89 22.55 12.95 -25.01
C VAL A 89 21.73 13.46 -23.82
N ALA A 90 20.51 13.97 -24.08
CA ALA A 90 19.62 14.47 -23.03
C ALA A 90 19.21 13.35 -22.05
N ARG A 91 18.96 12.13 -22.54
CA ARG A 91 18.70 10.97 -21.67
C ARG A 91 19.90 10.60 -20.81
N LYS A 92 21.09 10.56 -21.41
CA LYS A 92 22.35 10.27 -20.68
C LYS A 92 22.67 11.37 -19.65
N ALA A 93 22.46 12.65 -19.98
CA ALA A 93 22.67 13.77 -19.08
C ALA A 93 21.71 13.72 -17.89
N LYS A 94 20.41 13.53 -18.14
CA LYS A 94 19.39 13.41 -17.09
C LYS A 94 19.69 12.29 -16.11
N THR A 95 20.07 11.11 -16.61
CA THR A 95 20.44 9.95 -15.78
C THR A 95 21.69 10.27 -14.95
N ARG A 96 22.69 10.90 -15.54
CA ARG A 96 23.90 11.34 -14.83
C ARG A 96 23.57 12.31 -13.70
N ASP A 97 22.75 13.33 -13.97
CA ASP A 97 22.42 14.36 -12.97
C ASP A 97 21.65 13.75 -11.78
N VAL A 98 20.68 12.86 -12.05
CA VAL A 98 19.96 12.11 -11.00
C VAL A 98 20.94 11.26 -10.19
N PHE A 99 21.87 10.55 -10.84
CA PHE A 99 22.86 9.74 -10.12
C PHE A 99 23.79 10.60 -9.25
N LEU A 100 24.20 11.77 -9.72
CA LEU A 100 25.00 12.71 -8.91
C LEU A 100 24.22 13.26 -7.71
N GLU A 101 22.90 13.47 -7.84
CA GLU A 101 22.06 13.85 -6.71
C GLU A 101 21.97 12.74 -5.66
N ILE A 102 21.82 11.47 -6.07
CA ILE A 102 21.83 10.32 -5.17
C ILE A 102 23.19 10.17 -4.49
N ILE A 103 24.29 10.20 -5.25
CA ILE A 103 25.67 10.05 -4.72
C ILE A 103 25.99 11.15 -3.69
N ASN A 104 25.55 12.37 -3.94
CA ASN A 104 25.79 13.49 -3.05
C ASN A 104 24.81 13.57 -1.85
N VAL A 105 23.96 12.56 -1.68
CA VAL A 105 22.99 12.47 -0.56
C VAL A 105 22.17 13.75 -0.43
N LYS A 106 21.76 14.33 -1.56
CA LYS A 106 20.92 15.54 -1.54
C LYS A 106 19.55 15.23 -1.00
N ASN A 107 19.16 15.95 0.03
CA ASN A 107 17.82 15.86 0.61
C ASN A 107 16.82 16.59 -0.32
N ASN A 108 16.16 15.85 -1.21
CA ASN A 108 15.16 16.35 -2.15
C ASN A 108 14.01 15.35 -2.34
N ASP A 109 12.96 15.75 -3.07
CA ASP A 109 11.77 14.92 -3.30
C ASP A 109 12.09 13.57 -3.99
N ILE A 110 13.19 13.48 -4.75
CA ILE A 110 13.60 12.23 -5.40
C ILE A 110 14.10 11.23 -4.36
N THR A 111 14.93 11.67 -3.40
CA THR A 111 15.47 10.82 -2.34
C THR A 111 14.45 10.53 -1.25
N ARG A 112 13.39 11.33 -1.13
CA ARG A 112 12.33 11.24 -0.12
C ARG A 112 10.97 10.79 -0.69
N GLU A 113 10.93 10.22 -1.87
CA GLU A 113 9.71 9.72 -2.51
C GLU A 113 9.00 8.64 -1.68
N ASN A 114 9.78 7.80 -1.01
CA ASN A 114 9.31 6.78 -0.08
C ASN A 114 9.92 7.01 1.31
N ALA A 115 9.09 7.38 2.28
CA ALA A 115 9.52 7.71 3.65
C ALA A 115 10.15 6.51 4.40
N ASN A 116 9.85 5.26 4.01
CA ASN A 116 10.43 4.06 4.62
C ASN A 116 11.83 3.74 4.09
N MET A 117 12.17 4.21 2.88
CA MET A 117 13.46 3.91 2.27
C MET A 117 14.56 4.80 2.84
N ASN A 118 15.65 4.20 3.31
CA ASN A 118 16.84 4.93 3.68
C ASN A 118 17.76 5.06 2.46
N ALA A 119 17.50 6.09 1.63
CA ALA A 119 18.26 6.37 0.42
C ALA A 119 19.72 6.79 0.66
N ASP A 120 20.12 7.06 1.91
CA ASP A 120 21.46 7.49 2.28
C ASP A 120 22.41 6.30 2.50
N THR A 121 21.87 5.08 2.63
CA THR A 121 22.67 3.85 2.78
C THR A 121 23.07 3.27 1.41
N PRO A 122 24.17 2.47 1.34
CA PRO A 122 24.58 1.82 0.09
C PRO A 122 23.46 1.00 -0.57
N ALA A 123 22.71 0.22 0.20
CA ALA A 123 21.58 -0.57 -0.31
C ALA A 123 20.42 0.33 -0.81
N GLY A 124 20.15 1.43 -0.09
CA GLY A 124 19.16 2.42 -0.51
C GLY A 124 19.56 3.15 -1.80
N MET A 125 20.83 3.54 -1.94
CA MET A 125 21.36 4.13 -3.17
C MET A 125 21.26 3.17 -4.35
N MET A 126 21.62 1.90 -4.20
CA MET A 126 21.51 0.89 -5.24
C MET A 126 20.06 0.71 -5.70
N MET A 127 19.12 0.64 -4.76
CA MET A 127 17.70 0.55 -5.08
C MET A 127 17.22 1.81 -5.82
N LYS A 128 17.69 3.00 -5.42
CA LYS A 128 17.33 4.25 -6.08
C LYS A 128 17.90 4.34 -7.49
N PHE A 129 19.14 3.92 -7.71
CA PHE A 129 19.71 3.82 -9.07
C PHE A 129 18.87 2.87 -9.95
N SER A 130 18.50 1.71 -9.43
CA SER A 130 17.64 0.76 -10.13
C SER A 130 16.29 1.39 -10.48
N SER A 131 15.61 2.00 -9.51
CA SER A 131 14.30 2.65 -9.70
C SER A 131 14.35 3.73 -10.78
N GLU A 132 15.32 4.65 -10.73
CA GLU A 132 15.43 5.78 -11.64
C GLU A 132 15.86 5.37 -13.07
N THR A 133 16.49 4.21 -13.25
CA THR A 133 16.76 3.65 -14.58
C THR A 133 15.60 2.85 -15.14
N THR A 134 14.85 2.15 -14.29
CA THR A 134 13.74 1.29 -14.70
C THR A 134 12.49 2.07 -15.10
N LYS A 135 12.14 3.14 -14.37
CA LYS A 135 10.94 3.96 -14.67
C LYS A 135 10.90 4.48 -16.13
N PRO A 136 11.99 5.08 -16.69
CA PRO A 136 12.01 5.48 -18.11
C PRO A 136 11.92 4.31 -19.06
N PHE A 137 12.52 3.16 -18.73
CA PHE A 137 12.40 1.95 -19.54
C PHE A 137 10.94 1.51 -19.67
N VAL A 138 10.20 1.49 -18.57
CA VAL A 138 8.77 1.14 -18.57
C VAL A 138 7.98 2.13 -19.43
N ASP A 139 8.20 3.43 -19.24
CA ASP A 139 7.53 4.47 -20.04
C ASP A 139 7.79 4.33 -21.54
N ASP A 140 9.03 4.03 -21.93
CA ASP A 140 9.41 3.99 -23.34
C ASP A 140 9.05 2.64 -24.02
N TYR A 141 9.04 1.53 -23.28
CA TYR A 141 9.01 0.19 -23.89
C TYR A 141 7.84 -0.71 -23.44
N LEU A 142 7.30 -0.53 -22.24
CA LEU A 142 6.26 -1.42 -21.73
C LEU A 142 4.85 -0.81 -21.76
N LEU A 143 4.72 0.51 -21.65
CA LEU A 143 3.43 1.16 -21.69
C LEU A 143 2.93 1.33 -23.13
N SER A 144 1.63 1.14 -23.34
CA SER A 144 0.95 1.60 -24.55
C SER A 144 1.11 3.12 -24.73
N GLU A 145 0.95 3.58 -25.97
CA GLU A 145 1.09 5.02 -26.28
C GLU A 145 0.06 5.86 -25.53
N GLU A 146 -1.16 5.35 -25.38
CA GLU A 146 -2.25 6.01 -24.67
C GLU A 146 -1.95 6.13 -23.18
N SER A 147 -1.50 5.03 -22.53
CA SER A 147 -1.11 5.03 -21.12
C SER A 147 0.08 5.96 -20.86
N ARG A 148 1.07 5.96 -21.76
CA ARG A 148 2.23 6.86 -21.70
C ARG A 148 1.83 8.33 -21.78
N GLU A 149 0.92 8.66 -22.71
CA GLU A 149 0.42 10.01 -22.88
C GLU A 149 -0.37 10.48 -21.67
N ALA A 150 -1.24 9.63 -21.10
CA ALA A 150 -1.98 9.93 -19.88
C ALA A 150 -1.04 10.22 -18.69
N VAL A 151 0.03 9.44 -18.54
CA VAL A 151 1.06 9.67 -17.52
C VAL A 151 1.82 10.98 -17.79
N ARG A 152 2.20 11.24 -19.02
CA ARG A 152 2.91 12.47 -19.42
C ARG A 152 2.08 13.73 -19.20
N GLN A 153 0.77 13.63 -19.41
CA GLN A 153 -0.18 14.73 -19.19
C GLN A 153 -0.57 14.91 -17.72
N ASN A 154 0.00 14.13 -16.78
CA ASN A 154 -0.32 14.17 -15.36
C ASN A 154 -1.78 13.79 -15.04
N ARG A 155 -2.42 13.01 -15.91
CA ARG A 155 -3.80 12.52 -15.72
C ARG A 155 -3.87 11.18 -15.02
N LEU A 156 -2.82 10.34 -15.19
CA LEU A 156 -2.72 9.00 -14.65
C LEU A 156 -1.34 8.81 -13.98
N HIS A 157 -1.32 8.13 -12.84
CA HIS A 157 -0.11 7.64 -12.21
C HIS A 157 -0.16 6.12 -12.09
N ILE A 158 0.88 5.44 -12.56
CA ILE A 158 1.07 4.00 -12.44
C ILE A 158 1.98 3.77 -11.26
N HIS A 159 1.47 3.11 -10.22
CA HIS A 159 2.24 2.84 -9.01
C HIS A 159 3.28 1.74 -9.22
N ASP A 160 4.37 1.81 -8.46
CA ASP A 160 5.46 0.83 -8.46
C ASP A 160 5.94 0.48 -9.87
N LYS A 161 6.13 1.53 -10.69
CA LYS A 161 6.49 1.41 -12.08
C LYS A 161 7.89 0.83 -12.28
N ASP A 162 8.78 1.01 -11.32
CA ASP A 162 10.10 0.42 -11.25
C ASP A 162 10.07 -1.11 -11.06
N TYR A 163 9.03 -1.64 -10.41
CA TYR A 163 8.81 -3.09 -10.27
C TYR A 163 8.05 -3.73 -11.45
N TYR A 164 7.52 -2.93 -12.36
CA TYR A 164 6.73 -3.45 -13.50
C TYR A 164 7.46 -4.56 -14.29
N PRO A 165 8.76 -4.41 -14.67
CA PRO A 165 9.48 -5.43 -15.45
C PRO A 165 9.73 -6.73 -14.69
N THR A 166 9.67 -6.70 -13.36
CA THR A 166 9.90 -7.89 -12.52
C THR A 166 8.70 -8.85 -12.52
N LYS A 167 7.54 -8.41 -12.99
CA LYS A 167 6.25 -9.12 -12.93
C LYS A 167 5.75 -9.38 -11.52
N SER A 168 6.38 -8.80 -10.48
CA SER A 168 5.97 -9.00 -9.08
C SER A 168 4.58 -8.45 -8.81
N LEU A 169 3.90 -9.05 -7.82
CA LEU A 169 2.61 -8.62 -7.30
C LEU A 169 2.83 -7.58 -6.19
N THR A 170 1.78 -6.82 -5.87
CA THR A 170 1.92 -5.76 -4.87
C THR A 170 2.02 -6.35 -3.46
N CYS A 171 1.04 -7.16 -3.03
CA CYS A 171 0.91 -7.57 -1.63
C CYS A 171 0.15 -8.90 -1.48
N CYS A 172 0.23 -9.50 -0.27
CA CYS A 172 -0.50 -10.72 0.08
C CYS A 172 -0.89 -10.75 1.57
N GLN A 173 -2.02 -11.40 1.86
CA GLN A 173 -2.48 -11.78 3.19
C GLN A 173 -2.08 -13.24 3.45
N HIS A 174 -1.09 -13.46 4.32
CA HIS A 174 -0.44 -14.76 4.53
C HIS A 174 -1.31 -15.76 5.29
N PRO A 175 -1.66 -16.92 4.73
CA PRO A 175 -2.26 -18.05 5.46
C PRO A 175 -1.17 -18.75 6.28
N LEU A 176 -0.92 -18.29 7.51
CA LEU A 176 0.17 -18.82 8.31
C LEU A 176 -0.06 -20.25 8.80
N ASP A 177 -1.28 -20.76 8.86
CA ASP A 177 -1.58 -22.12 9.28
C ASP A 177 -0.71 -23.15 8.53
N HIS A 178 -0.69 -23.08 7.19
CA HIS A 178 0.13 -23.97 6.37
C HIS A 178 1.63 -23.86 6.64
N ILE A 179 2.11 -22.62 6.83
CA ILE A 179 3.51 -22.34 7.12
C ILE A 179 3.91 -22.88 8.49
N LEU A 180 3.10 -22.69 9.50
CA LEU A 180 3.37 -23.09 10.87
C LEU A 180 3.26 -24.60 11.07
N GLU A 181 2.28 -25.25 10.40
CA GLU A 181 2.05 -26.70 10.50
C GLU A 181 3.07 -27.53 9.72
N ARG A 182 3.59 -27.06 8.60
CA ARG A 182 4.43 -27.86 7.67
C ARG A 182 5.83 -27.31 7.49
N GLY A 183 6.07 -26.06 7.87
CA GLY A 183 7.24 -25.31 7.45
C GLY A 183 7.12 -24.89 5.98
N PHE A 184 8.17 -24.27 5.46
CA PHE A 184 8.20 -23.81 4.07
C PHE A 184 9.63 -23.76 3.52
N SER A 185 9.75 -23.62 2.20
CA SER A 185 11.01 -23.37 1.51
C SER A 185 10.87 -22.17 0.59
N ALA A 186 11.85 -21.28 0.65
CA ALA A 186 11.97 -20.12 -0.22
C ALA A 186 13.10 -20.26 -1.27
N GLY A 187 13.48 -21.49 -1.60
CA GLY A 187 14.49 -21.81 -2.62
C GLY A 187 15.91 -22.08 -2.12
N HIS A 188 16.28 -21.61 -0.92
CA HIS A 188 17.64 -21.76 -0.37
C HIS A 188 17.72 -22.62 0.91
N GLY A 189 16.72 -23.38 1.19
CA GLY A 189 16.58 -24.20 2.39
C GLY A 189 15.14 -24.31 2.80
N SER A 190 14.89 -25.06 3.86
CA SER A 190 13.54 -25.30 4.36
C SER A 190 13.48 -25.07 5.86
N SER A 191 12.46 -24.36 6.32
CA SER A 191 12.08 -24.32 7.72
C SER A 191 11.32 -25.58 8.11
N ARG A 192 11.38 -25.96 9.40
CA ARG A 192 10.54 -27.02 9.95
C ARG A 192 9.23 -26.44 10.47
N ALA A 193 8.24 -27.29 10.68
CA ALA A 193 7.01 -26.94 11.39
C ALA A 193 7.30 -26.35 12.78
N ALA A 194 6.48 -25.41 13.21
CA ALA A 194 6.55 -24.88 14.55
C ALA A 194 6.10 -25.91 15.58
N LYS A 195 6.70 -25.89 16.78
CA LYS A 195 6.34 -26.80 17.88
C LYS A 195 5.88 -26.03 19.12
N ARG A 196 6.20 -24.75 19.21
CA ARG A 196 5.95 -23.88 20.37
C ARG A 196 5.83 -22.43 19.93
N ILE A 197 5.38 -21.58 20.83
CA ILE A 197 5.05 -20.20 20.53
C ILE A 197 6.23 -19.39 19.98
N GLU A 198 7.45 -19.58 20.50
CA GLU A 198 8.63 -18.87 20.05
C GLU A 198 8.97 -19.21 18.59
N THR A 199 8.91 -20.50 18.24
CA THR A 199 9.15 -20.93 16.85
C THR A 199 8.04 -20.48 15.91
N ALA A 200 6.78 -20.47 16.35
CA ALA A 200 5.68 -19.97 15.56
C ALA A 200 5.83 -18.46 15.27
N SER A 201 6.17 -17.69 16.28
CA SER A 201 6.45 -16.25 16.17
C SER A 201 7.59 -15.94 15.21
N VAL A 202 8.72 -16.68 15.33
CA VAL A 202 9.87 -16.52 14.40
C VAL A 202 9.50 -16.89 12.97
N LEU A 203 8.74 -17.98 12.76
CA LEU A 203 8.32 -18.35 11.40
C LEU A 203 7.35 -17.33 10.79
N ALA A 204 6.54 -16.66 11.61
CA ALA A 204 5.71 -15.54 11.14
C ALA A 204 6.58 -14.37 10.67
N CYS A 205 7.64 -14.00 11.42
CA CYS A 205 8.62 -13.00 10.97
C CYS A 205 9.26 -13.40 9.64
N ILE A 206 9.83 -14.59 9.57
CA ILE A 206 10.54 -15.09 8.38
C ILE A 206 9.60 -15.14 7.17
N SER A 207 8.33 -15.51 7.35
CA SER A 207 7.34 -15.49 6.26
C SER A 207 7.17 -14.10 5.68
N LEU A 208 6.96 -13.08 6.52
CA LEU A 208 6.80 -11.69 6.11
C LEU A 208 8.07 -11.16 5.43
N GLU A 209 9.24 -11.41 6.03
CA GLU A 209 10.54 -10.96 5.55
C GLU A 209 10.90 -11.58 4.20
N THR A 210 10.67 -12.87 4.05
CA THR A 210 10.97 -13.60 2.81
C THR A 210 10.03 -13.17 1.69
N ALA A 211 8.73 -13.07 1.97
CA ALA A 211 7.73 -12.65 0.98
C ALA A 211 7.98 -11.24 0.44
N GLN A 212 8.61 -10.36 1.24
CA GLN A 212 8.96 -9.01 0.81
C GLN A 212 10.03 -8.99 -0.31
N ASN A 213 10.79 -10.06 -0.50
CA ASN A 213 11.72 -10.20 -1.63
C ASN A 213 11.00 -10.60 -2.94
N GLU A 214 9.79 -11.14 -2.85
CA GLU A 214 9.00 -11.59 -3.99
C GLU A 214 7.92 -10.60 -4.40
N MET A 215 7.54 -9.70 -3.49
CA MET A 215 6.49 -8.69 -3.68
C MET A 215 6.98 -7.30 -3.26
N HIS A 216 6.46 -6.26 -3.91
CA HIS A 216 6.96 -4.90 -3.70
C HIS A 216 6.15 -4.06 -2.69
N GLY A 217 4.92 -4.46 -2.35
CA GLY A 217 4.05 -3.76 -1.40
C GLY A 217 4.01 -4.39 -0.01
N GLY A 218 2.94 -4.13 0.73
CA GLY A 218 2.78 -4.59 2.11
C GLY A 218 2.50 -6.09 2.22
N GLN A 219 3.04 -6.70 3.27
CA GLN A 219 2.79 -8.09 3.65
C GLN A 219 1.92 -8.12 4.89
N ALA A 220 0.92 -8.99 4.97
CA ALA A 220 0.00 -8.98 6.10
C ALA A 220 -0.37 -10.38 6.58
N ILE A 221 -0.73 -10.48 7.86
CA ILE A 221 -1.30 -11.67 8.47
C ILE A 221 -2.76 -11.37 8.83
N PRO A 222 -3.73 -12.10 8.27
CA PRO A 222 -5.15 -11.76 8.41
C PRO A 222 -5.80 -12.20 9.72
N ALA A 223 -5.17 -13.12 10.47
CA ALA A 223 -5.70 -13.71 11.70
C ALA A 223 -4.58 -14.17 12.64
N PHE A 224 -3.78 -13.22 13.10
CA PHE A 224 -2.55 -13.48 13.86
C PHE A 224 -2.81 -14.25 15.16
N ASP A 225 -3.87 -13.90 15.88
CA ASP A 225 -4.33 -14.56 17.10
C ASP A 225 -4.70 -16.03 16.86
N PHE A 226 -5.54 -16.32 15.86
CA PHE A 226 -5.94 -17.69 15.52
C PHE A 226 -4.75 -18.57 15.12
N TYR A 227 -3.84 -18.04 14.33
CA TYR A 227 -2.71 -18.82 13.83
C TYR A 227 -1.69 -19.17 14.92
N LEU A 228 -1.55 -18.32 15.94
CA LEU A 228 -0.60 -18.55 17.04
C LEU A 228 -1.22 -19.30 18.23
N ALA A 229 -2.53 -19.28 18.39
CA ALA A 229 -3.23 -19.90 19.52
C ALA A 229 -2.85 -21.39 19.75
N PRO A 230 -2.77 -22.27 18.72
CA PRO A 230 -2.38 -23.67 18.92
C PRO A 230 -1.00 -23.83 19.57
N TYR A 231 -0.09 -22.90 19.32
CA TYR A 231 1.30 -22.94 19.84
C TYR A 231 1.42 -22.43 21.27
N VAL A 232 0.44 -21.66 21.75
CA VAL A 232 0.29 -21.36 23.18
C VAL A 232 -0.05 -22.65 23.94
N ARG A 233 -1.00 -23.44 23.44
CA ARG A 233 -1.35 -24.74 24.01
C ARG A 233 -0.17 -25.70 23.99
N ALA A 234 0.54 -25.79 22.85
CA ALA A 234 1.71 -26.64 22.73
C ALA A 234 2.80 -26.26 23.74
N SER A 235 3.03 -24.97 23.95
CA SER A 235 3.97 -24.46 24.96
C SER A 235 3.53 -24.78 26.38
N PHE A 236 2.22 -24.68 26.68
CA PHE A 236 1.68 -25.10 27.97
C PHE A 236 1.93 -26.58 28.26
N VAL A 237 1.67 -27.46 27.29
CA VAL A 237 1.93 -28.90 27.41
C VAL A 237 3.43 -29.18 27.64
N GLU A 238 4.33 -28.43 26.98
CA GLU A 238 5.75 -28.53 27.20
C GLU A 238 6.15 -28.16 28.63
N GLU A 239 5.55 -27.10 29.21
CA GLU A 239 5.79 -26.73 30.63
C GLU A 239 5.26 -27.78 31.60
N VAL A 240 4.12 -28.41 31.30
CA VAL A 240 3.62 -29.55 32.13
C VAL A 240 4.57 -30.74 32.05
N LYS A 241 5.07 -31.09 30.87
CA LYS A 241 6.07 -32.17 30.69
C LYS A 241 7.36 -31.88 31.44
N ALA A 242 7.83 -30.64 31.43
CA ALA A 242 9.02 -30.28 32.23
C ALA A 242 8.81 -30.49 33.74
N LEU A 243 7.59 -30.29 34.23
CA LEU A 243 7.22 -30.58 35.62
C LEU A 243 7.15 -32.12 35.88
N GLU A 244 6.66 -32.91 34.92
CA GLU A 244 6.70 -34.39 35.01
C GLU A 244 8.13 -34.89 35.16
N GLU A 245 9.04 -34.37 34.30
CA GLU A 245 10.46 -34.76 34.38
C GLU A 245 11.11 -34.35 35.71
N LEU A 246 10.73 -33.20 36.26
CA LEU A 246 11.28 -32.69 37.53
C LEU A 246 10.74 -33.44 38.75
N THR A 247 9.45 -33.78 38.78
CA THR A 247 8.78 -34.40 39.92
C THR A 247 8.78 -35.89 39.88
N GLY A 248 8.95 -36.51 38.70
CA GLY A 248 8.77 -37.94 38.47
C GLY A 248 7.32 -38.41 38.49
N GLU A 249 6.38 -37.50 38.54
CA GLU A 249 4.93 -37.78 38.52
C GLU A 249 4.35 -37.61 37.10
N ASN A 250 3.23 -38.30 36.82
CA ASN A 250 2.56 -38.23 35.53
C ASN A 250 1.41 -37.20 35.55
N TYR A 251 1.50 -36.19 34.74
CA TYR A 251 0.48 -35.11 34.57
C TYR A 251 -0.18 -35.10 33.19
N ALA A 252 -0.11 -36.22 32.42
CA ALA A 252 -0.64 -36.28 31.06
C ALA A 252 -2.14 -35.90 30.95
N HIS A 253 -2.92 -36.12 32.04
CA HIS A 253 -4.34 -35.73 32.11
C HIS A 253 -4.53 -34.20 32.06
N ILE A 254 -3.49 -33.39 32.37
CA ILE A 254 -3.50 -31.95 32.31
C ILE A 254 -3.32 -31.41 30.86
N TYR A 255 -2.74 -32.19 29.94
CA TYR A 255 -2.42 -31.70 28.60
C TYR A 255 -3.62 -31.15 27.83
N ASN A 256 -4.80 -31.78 28.01
CA ASN A 256 -6.06 -31.40 27.39
C ASN A 256 -7.01 -30.69 28.37
N LYS A 257 -6.53 -30.31 29.56
CA LYS A 257 -7.33 -29.61 30.53
C LYS A 257 -7.75 -28.25 29.96
N GLU A 258 -9.03 -27.91 30.09
CA GLU A 258 -9.53 -26.61 29.73
C GLU A 258 -8.92 -25.53 30.64
N ILE A 259 -8.34 -24.52 30.03
CA ILE A 259 -7.80 -23.34 30.68
C ILE A 259 -8.73 -22.17 30.33
N ASN A 260 -9.37 -21.61 31.35
CA ASN A 260 -10.33 -20.52 31.14
C ASN A 260 -9.67 -19.23 30.64
N ASP A 261 -8.49 -18.92 31.15
CA ASP A 261 -7.67 -17.80 30.70
C ASP A 261 -6.19 -17.99 31.11
N TYR A 262 -5.27 -17.58 30.27
CA TYR A 262 -3.82 -17.60 30.56
C TYR A 262 -3.43 -16.30 31.27
N LEU A 263 -3.57 -16.28 32.59
CA LEU A 263 -3.23 -15.14 33.44
C LEU A 263 -2.17 -15.54 34.48
N LYS A 264 -1.13 -14.73 34.62
CA LYS A 264 -0.16 -14.88 35.71
C LYS A 264 -0.83 -14.64 37.05
N LYS A 265 -0.69 -15.61 37.95
CA LYS A 265 -1.21 -15.51 39.33
C LYS A 265 -0.15 -16.02 40.31
N PRO A 266 -0.17 -15.49 41.57
CA PRO A 266 0.65 -16.06 42.65
C PRO A 266 0.34 -17.55 42.84
N LEU A 267 1.35 -18.31 43.23
CA LEU A 267 1.19 -19.74 43.55
C LEU A 267 0.85 -19.99 45.02
N ASP A 268 0.82 -18.94 45.83
CA ASP A 268 0.54 -18.99 47.24
C ASP A 268 -0.90 -19.46 47.50
N GLY A 269 -1.07 -20.43 48.39
CA GLY A 269 -2.39 -21.01 48.69
C GLY A 269 -2.92 -22.02 47.67
N LEU A 270 -2.17 -22.30 46.60
CA LEU A 270 -2.48 -23.37 45.62
C LEU A 270 -1.71 -24.64 45.96
N GLU A 271 -2.41 -25.80 45.96
CA GLU A 271 -1.82 -27.11 46.20
C GLU A 271 -2.16 -28.09 45.06
N GLY A 272 -1.41 -29.21 45.02
CA GLY A 272 -1.65 -30.30 44.08
C GLY A 272 -1.73 -29.84 42.60
N GLU A 273 -2.69 -30.37 41.88
CA GLU A 273 -2.90 -30.11 40.46
C GLU A 273 -3.13 -28.61 40.12
N ALA A 274 -3.86 -27.91 41.02
CA ALA A 274 -4.11 -26.47 40.78
C ALA A 274 -2.80 -25.66 40.77
N ARG A 275 -1.85 -26.02 41.61
CA ARG A 275 -0.53 -25.37 41.65
C ARG A 275 0.31 -25.71 40.39
N ILE A 276 0.27 -26.97 39.94
CA ILE A 276 0.94 -27.42 38.71
C ILE A 276 0.41 -26.67 37.50
N VAL A 277 -0.92 -26.64 37.33
CA VAL A 277 -1.58 -25.94 36.22
C VAL A 277 -1.23 -24.43 36.23
N GLN A 278 -1.35 -23.78 37.40
CA GLN A 278 -1.06 -22.35 37.48
C GLN A 278 0.43 -22.03 37.24
N HIS A 279 1.33 -22.90 37.69
CA HIS A 279 2.76 -22.76 37.40
C HIS A 279 3.01 -22.85 35.89
N ALA A 280 2.47 -23.87 35.22
CA ALA A 280 2.59 -24.04 33.76
C ALA A 280 1.97 -22.86 33.01
N VAL A 281 0.81 -22.33 33.44
CA VAL A 281 0.20 -21.12 32.87
C VAL A 281 1.13 -19.92 33.04
N ASN A 282 1.69 -19.69 34.24
CA ASN A 282 2.60 -18.55 34.49
C ASN A 282 3.83 -18.59 33.57
N LYS A 283 4.42 -19.78 33.37
CA LYS A 283 5.54 -19.99 32.45
C LYS A 283 5.15 -19.77 31.00
N THR A 284 4.02 -20.32 30.58
CA THR A 284 3.49 -20.15 29.24
C THR A 284 3.25 -18.67 28.89
N VAL A 285 2.62 -17.92 29.79
CA VAL A 285 2.38 -16.47 29.59
C VAL A 285 3.71 -15.72 29.46
N ALA A 286 4.73 -16.06 30.24
CA ALA A 286 6.04 -15.43 30.13
C ALA A 286 6.69 -15.72 28.77
N ARG A 287 6.56 -16.95 28.24
CA ARG A 287 7.05 -17.34 26.92
C ARG A 287 6.28 -16.63 25.79
N VAL A 288 4.97 -16.54 25.90
CA VAL A 288 4.14 -15.80 24.92
C VAL A 288 4.54 -14.32 24.88
N HIS A 289 4.69 -13.70 26.06
CA HIS A 289 5.15 -12.30 26.14
C HIS A 289 6.50 -12.10 25.43
N GLN A 290 7.49 -12.92 25.75
CA GLN A 290 8.82 -12.86 25.14
C GLN A 290 8.77 -13.11 23.62
N ALA A 291 7.89 -14.00 23.15
CA ALA A 291 7.70 -14.25 21.72
C ALA A 291 7.07 -13.05 21.00
N MET A 292 6.12 -12.36 21.63
CA MET A 292 5.50 -11.16 21.06
C MET A 292 6.46 -9.97 21.06
N GLU A 293 7.21 -9.78 22.12
CA GLU A 293 8.28 -8.79 22.19
C GLU A 293 9.32 -9.01 21.08
N ALA A 294 9.82 -10.25 20.93
CA ALA A 294 10.77 -10.61 19.89
C ALA A 294 10.20 -10.40 18.48
N PHE A 295 8.90 -10.69 18.25
CA PHE A 295 8.22 -10.43 16.98
C PHE A 295 8.24 -8.95 16.63
N ILE A 296 7.86 -8.08 17.57
CA ILE A 296 7.83 -6.63 17.35
C ILE A 296 9.25 -6.10 17.09
N HIS A 297 10.25 -6.52 17.88
CA HIS A 297 11.64 -6.12 17.68
C HIS A 297 12.17 -6.52 16.31
N ASN A 298 11.94 -7.77 15.86
CA ASN A 298 12.36 -8.25 14.55
C ASN A 298 11.75 -7.40 13.42
N MET A 299 10.46 -7.12 13.48
CA MET A 299 9.77 -6.34 12.45
C MET A 299 10.25 -4.89 12.35
N ASN A 300 10.95 -4.37 13.36
CA ASN A 300 11.50 -3.01 13.37
C ASN A 300 13.02 -2.94 13.15
N THR A 301 13.73 -4.06 13.21
CA THR A 301 15.21 -4.08 13.16
C THR A 301 15.77 -4.81 11.95
N ILE A 302 15.05 -5.79 11.37
CA ILE A 302 15.52 -6.55 10.22
C ILE A 302 15.11 -5.85 8.91
N HIS A 303 16.12 -5.43 8.13
CA HIS A 303 15.96 -4.73 6.88
C HIS A 303 16.01 -5.71 5.69
N SER A 304 15.01 -6.57 5.55
CA SER A 304 14.93 -7.56 4.45
C SER A 304 14.34 -7.01 3.16
N ARG A 305 13.68 -5.85 3.21
CA ARG A 305 13.12 -5.20 2.03
C ARG A 305 14.17 -4.40 1.28
N GLY A 306 14.10 -4.41 -0.05
CA GLY A 306 15.02 -3.66 -0.91
C GLY A 306 15.17 -2.19 -0.51
N GLY A 307 16.38 -1.63 -0.64
CA GLY A 307 16.66 -0.24 -0.29
C GLY A 307 16.87 0.02 1.20
N ASN A 308 17.28 -1.00 1.96
CA ASN A 308 17.50 -0.91 3.40
C ASN A 308 16.24 -0.49 4.17
N GLN A 309 15.13 -1.12 3.85
CA GLN A 309 13.84 -0.93 4.51
C GLN A 309 13.51 -2.11 5.42
N VAL A 310 12.84 -1.85 6.54
CA VAL A 310 12.12 -2.89 7.27
C VAL A 310 10.94 -3.37 6.44
N VAL A 311 10.45 -4.58 6.71
CA VAL A 311 9.28 -5.13 6.03
C VAL A 311 8.06 -4.25 6.26
N PHE A 312 7.38 -3.87 5.19
CA PHE A 312 6.11 -3.16 5.28
C PHE A 312 5.00 -4.13 5.69
N SER A 313 4.92 -4.42 6.98
CA SER A 313 4.13 -5.49 7.56
C SER A 313 2.88 -5.01 8.28
N SER A 314 1.86 -5.86 8.31
CA SER A 314 0.61 -5.64 9.06
C SER A 314 0.15 -6.94 9.71
N ILE A 315 -0.54 -6.84 10.84
CA ILE A 315 -1.21 -7.97 11.48
C ILE A 315 -2.64 -7.59 11.86
N ASN A 316 -3.59 -8.47 11.59
CA ASN A 316 -4.98 -8.34 11.96
C ASN A 316 -5.31 -9.35 13.05
N TYR A 317 -6.00 -8.93 14.11
CA TYR A 317 -6.29 -9.77 15.28
C TYR A 317 -7.47 -9.20 16.09
N GLY A 318 -7.86 -9.88 17.16
CA GLY A 318 -8.85 -9.41 18.13
C GLY A 318 -10.12 -10.27 18.20
N THR A 319 -10.33 -11.19 17.26
CA THR A 319 -11.55 -11.98 17.17
C THR A 319 -11.44 -13.42 17.68
N ASP A 320 -10.25 -13.92 18.00
CA ASP A 320 -10.13 -15.24 18.68
C ASP A 320 -10.52 -15.11 20.15
N THR A 321 -11.56 -15.84 20.54
CA THR A 321 -12.10 -15.88 21.90
C THR A 321 -11.61 -17.07 22.72
N SER A 322 -10.78 -17.95 22.16
CA SER A 322 -10.15 -19.02 22.89
C SER A 322 -9.18 -18.46 23.95
N ALA A 323 -8.96 -19.19 25.03
CA ALA A 323 -8.03 -18.76 26.08
C ALA A 323 -6.61 -18.54 25.54
N GLU A 324 -6.19 -19.36 24.59
CA GLU A 324 -4.92 -19.27 23.90
C GLU A 324 -4.82 -18.02 23.02
N GLY A 325 -5.84 -17.76 22.18
CA GLY A 325 -5.90 -16.57 21.33
C GLY A 325 -5.96 -15.28 22.13
N ARG A 326 -6.75 -15.25 23.22
CA ARG A 326 -6.78 -14.14 24.18
C ARG A 326 -5.40 -13.88 24.80
N CYS A 327 -4.62 -14.94 25.09
CA CYS A 327 -3.27 -14.81 25.60
C CYS A 327 -2.35 -14.13 24.55
N VAL A 328 -2.40 -14.58 23.29
CA VAL A 328 -1.65 -13.96 22.20
C VAL A 328 -1.99 -12.46 22.07
N ILE A 329 -3.28 -12.13 22.03
CA ILE A 329 -3.76 -10.75 21.91
C ILE A 329 -3.24 -9.90 23.08
N ARG A 330 -3.39 -10.39 24.32
CA ARG A 330 -3.00 -9.66 25.52
C ARG A 330 -1.51 -9.38 25.55
N GLU A 331 -0.69 -10.39 25.31
CA GLU A 331 0.76 -10.23 25.38
C GLU A 331 1.34 -9.45 24.19
N LEU A 332 0.71 -9.51 23.02
CA LEU A 332 1.03 -8.62 21.90
C LEU A 332 0.75 -7.15 22.25
N LEU A 333 -0.41 -6.88 22.85
CA LEU A 333 -0.80 -5.52 23.26
C LEU A 333 0.11 -5.01 24.39
N ASN A 334 0.45 -5.85 25.37
CA ASN A 334 1.38 -5.49 26.45
C ASN A 334 2.77 -5.16 25.90
N SER A 335 3.33 -6.01 25.05
CA SER A 335 4.63 -5.77 24.41
C SER A 335 4.63 -4.51 23.54
N THR A 336 3.51 -4.23 22.85
CA THR A 336 3.36 -2.99 22.09
C THR A 336 3.31 -1.77 23.01
N TYR A 337 2.61 -1.86 24.15
CA TYR A 337 2.52 -0.79 25.13
C TYR A 337 3.88 -0.45 25.75
N ASP A 338 4.69 -1.46 26.02
CA ASP A 338 6.05 -1.31 26.55
C ASP A 338 7.00 -0.68 25.51
N GLY A 339 6.80 -1.00 24.23
CA GLY A 339 7.59 -0.45 23.11
C GLY A 339 8.86 -1.24 22.84
N VAL A 340 9.66 -0.74 21.89
CA VAL A 340 10.94 -1.34 21.49
C VAL A 340 12.12 -0.58 22.10
N GLY A 341 13.28 -1.24 22.22
CA GLY A 341 14.50 -0.62 22.72
C GLY A 341 14.33 -0.03 24.11
N ASN A 342 14.45 1.28 24.22
CA ASN A 342 14.26 2.02 25.49
C ASN A 342 12.82 2.49 25.69
N GLY A 343 11.82 1.85 25.05
CA GLY A 343 10.43 2.20 25.09
C GLY A 343 9.97 3.06 23.91
N GLU A 344 10.70 3.02 22.77
CA GLU A 344 10.26 3.69 21.54
C GLU A 344 8.98 3.03 21.00
N THR A 345 8.16 3.82 20.29
CA THR A 345 6.99 3.28 19.62
C THR A 345 7.41 2.47 18.39
N ALA A 346 7.00 1.21 18.32
CA ALA A 346 7.21 0.37 17.15
C ALA A 346 6.47 0.93 15.92
N ILE A 347 7.14 0.98 14.77
CA ILE A 347 6.54 1.44 13.50
C ILE A 347 5.83 0.27 12.81
N PHE A 348 6.41 -0.91 12.85
CA PHE A 348 5.89 -2.15 12.29
C PHE A 348 5.80 -3.28 13.33
N PRO A 349 4.89 -4.25 13.11
CA PRO A 349 3.84 -4.25 12.09
C PRO A 349 2.77 -3.19 12.37
N ILE A 350 2.09 -2.74 11.31
CA ILE A 350 0.84 -2.00 11.46
C ILE A 350 -0.17 -2.95 12.11
N GLN A 351 -0.60 -2.64 13.32
CA GLN A 351 -1.53 -3.48 14.06
C GLN A 351 -2.97 -3.05 13.78
N ILE A 352 -3.84 -4.02 13.54
CA ILE A 352 -5.23 -3.81 13.13
C ILE A 352 -6.13 -4.64 14.03
N TRP A 353 -6.87 -3.95 14.89
CA TRP A 353 -7.91 -4.54 15.73
C TRP A 353 -9.18 -4.76 14.92
N LYS A 354 -9.62 -6.00 14.79
CA LYS A 354 -10.92 -6.36 14.20
C LYS A 354 -12.04 -6.19 15.22
N LYS A 355 -12.80 -5.12 15.09
CA LYS A 355 -13.95 -4.83 15.97
C LYS A 355 -15.16 -5.62 15.48
N LYS A 356 -15.80 -6.40 16.40
CA LYS A 356 -16.98 -7.22 16.11
C LYS A 356 -17.91 -7.29 17.31
N ARG A 357 -19.20 -6.93 17.12
CA ARG A 357 -20.24 -7.12 18.15
C ARG A 357 -20.44 -8.61 18.42
N GLY A 358 -20.68 -8.94 19.68
CA GLY A 358 -20.78 -10.32 20.16
C GLY A 358 -19.44 -11.03 20.35
N VAL A 359 -18.31 -10.34 20.05
CA VAL A 359 -16.96 -10.89 20.19
C VAL A 359 -16.08 -10.03 21.08
N ASN A 360 -16.00 -8.70 20.81
CA ASN A 360 -15.02 -7.86 21.49
C ASN A 360 -15.40 -6.38 21.64
N TYR A 361 -16.64 -6.00 21.42
CA TYR A 361 -17.02 -4.58 21.38
C TYR A 361 -17.95 -4.15 22.50
N LEU A 362 -18.93 -4.97 22.86
CA LEU A 362 -19.87 -4.68 23.93
C LEU A 362 -19.32 -5.15 25.30
N PRO A 363 -19.69 -4.52 26.43
CA PRO A 363 -19.21 -4.92 27.74
C PRO A 363 -19.48 -6.38 28.13
N THR A 364 -20.45 -7.03 27.49
CA THR A 364 -20.77 -8.44 27.65
C THR A 364 -20.00 -9.39 26.76
N ASP A 365 -19.22 -8.86 25.83
CA ASP A 365 -18.51 -9.66 24.84
C ASP A 365 -17.25 -10.33 25.44
N PRO A 366 -16.89 -11.54 24.99
CA PRO A 366 -15.78 -12.30 25.57
C PRO A 366 -14.42 -11.58 25.61
N ASN A 367 -14.13 -10.76 24.58
CA ASN A 367 -12.86 -10.04 24.44
C ASN A 367 -12.99 -8.53 24.71
N TYR A 368 -14.03 -8.08 25.44
CA TYR A 368 -14.20 -6.66 25.73
C TYR A 368 -13.06 -6.08 26.57
N ASP A 369 -12.53 -6.83 27.54
CA ASP A 369 -11.37 -6.44 28.33
C ASP A 369 -10.12 -6.19 27.45
N LEU A 370 -9.94 -6.99 26.42
CA LEU A 370 -8.86 -6.84 25.45
C LEU A 370 -9.10 -5.65 24.51
N TYR A 371 -10.35 -5.33 24.17
CA TYR A 371 -10.69 -4.10 23.45
C TYR A 371 -10.35 -2.85 24.29
N CYS A 372 -10.67 -2.85 25.58
CA CYS A 372 -10.27 -1.78 26.48
C CYS A 372 -8.73 -1.61 26.52
N LEU A 373 -8.01 -2.74 26.57
CA LEU A 373 -6.54 -2.73 26.51
C LEU A 373 -6.05 -2.20 25.15
N ALA A 374 -6.65 -2.61 24.04
CA ALA A 374 -6.31 -2.11 22.71
C ALA A 374 -6.46 -0.59 22.60
N CYS A 375 -7.58 -0.04 23.09
CA CYS A 375 -7.79 1.41 23.15
C CYS A 375 -6.75 2.13 24.03
N LYS A 376 -6.37 1.54 25.16
CA LYS A 376 -5.29 2.06 26.02
C LYS A 376 -3.93 2.07 25.30
N VAL A 377 -3.63 1.01 24.55
CA VAL A 377 -2.39 0.92 23.76
C VAL A 377 -2.39 1.96 22.65
N THR A 378 -3.49 2.09 21.90
CA THR A 378 -3.63 3.12 20.84
C THR A 378 -3.43 4.53 21.38
N ALA A 379 -3.98 4.84 22.54
CA ALA A 379 -3.83 6.13 23.19
C ALA A 379 -2.36 6.50 23.49
N ARG A 380 -1.48 5.52 23.66
CA ARG A 380 -0.05 5.72 23.89
C ARG A 380 0.81 5.53 22.63
N ARG A 381 0.47 4.54 21.79
CA ARG A 381 1.36 4.02 20.74
C ARG A 381 0.84 4.18 19.32
N PHE A 382 -0.33 4.82 19.11
CA PHE A 382 -1.01 4.99 17.82
C PHE A 382 -1.56 3.68 17.21
N PHE A 383 -1.19 2.54 17.71
CA PHE A 383 -1.69 1.23 17.31
C PHE A 383 -2.39 0.53 18.47
N PRO A 384 -3.35 -0.37 18.17
CA PRO A 384 -3.85 -0.74 16.84
C PRO A 384 -4.73 0.32 16.18
N ASN A 385 -4.85 0.27 14.84
CA ASN A 385 -5.96 0.85 14.10
C ASN A 385 -7.19 -0.05 14.23
N PHE A 386 -8.39 0.45 13.86
CA PHE A 386 -9.65 -0.26 14.06
C PHE A 386 -10.32 -0.59 12.73
N LEU A 387 -10.58 -1.89 12.51
CA LEU A 387 -11.31 -2.43 11.37
C LEU A 387 -12.69 -2.88 11.83
N ASN A 388 -13.74 -2.23 11.35
CA ASN A 388 -15.12 -2.50 11.72
C ASN A 388 -15.70 -3.65 10.89
N LEU A 389 -15.75 -4.86 11.46
CA LEU A 389 -16.36 -6.03 10.80
C LEU A 389 -17.89 -5.94 10.74
N ASP A 390 -18.51 -5.06 11.52
CA ASP A 390 -19.95 -4.86 11.53
C ASP A 390 -20.43 -3.87 10.46
N ALA A 391 -19.52 -3.13 9.83
CA ALA A 391 -19.86 -2.33 8.65
C ALA A 391 -20.50 -3.22 7.58
N THR A 392 -21.61 -2.78 7.00
CA THR A 392 -22.47 -3.59 6.11
C THR A 392 -21.71 -4.26 4.98
N PHE A 393 -20.75 -3.55 4.39
CA PHE A 393 -19.93 -4.04 3.28
C PHE A 393 -18.74 -4.92 3.74
N ASN A 394 -18.46 -5.01 5.05
CA ASN A 394 -17.44 -5.88 5.63
C ASN A 394 -17.99 -7.22 6.11
N GLN A 395 -19.30 -7.38 6.11
CA GLN A 395 -19.95 -8.61 6.56
C GLN A 395 -19.86 -9.74 5.52
N SER A 396 -19.92 -10.97 6.01
CA SER A 396 -20.04 -12.17 5.21
C SER A 396 -21.16 -13.05 5.79
N GLU A 397 -22.06 -13.52 4.94
CA GLU A 397 -23.13 -14.46 5.33
C GLU A 397 -22.58 -15.82 5.81
N ALA A 398 -21.38 -16.16 5.36
CA ALA A 398 -20.71 -17.39 5.77
C ALA A 398 -20.06 -17.31 7.16
N TRP A 399 -19.93 -16.11 7.75
CA TRP A 399 -19.35 -15.95 9.08
C TRP A 399 -20.28 -16.49 10.17
N LYS A 400 -19.76 -17.36 11.05
CA LYS A 400 -20.48 -17.92 12.20
C LYS A 400 -19.60 -17.84 13.44
N ALA A 401 -20.18 -17.46 14.56
CA ALA A 401 -19.46 -17.25 15.81
C ALA A 401 -18.82 -18.53 16.37
N ASP A 402 -19.40 -19.69 16.13
CA ASP A 402 -18.97 -21.01 16.57
C ASP A 402 -18.02 -21.72 15.58
N ASP A 403 -17.77 -21.15 14.41
CA ASP A 403 -16.81 -21.72 13.44
C ASP A 403 -15.37 -21.42 13.92
N PRO A 404 -14.53 -22.42 14.18
CA PRO A 404 -13.14 -22.23 14.58
C PRO A 404 -12.30 -21.59 13.46
N LYS A 405 -12.77 -21.63 12.22
CA LYS A 405 -12.14 -20.97 11.06
C LYS A 405 -12.89 -19.72 10.58
N ARG A 406 -13.70 -19.10 11.44
CA ARG A 406 -14.49 -17.91 11.07
C ARG A 406 -13.64 -16.76 10.51
N TYR A 407 -12.34 -16.70 10.86
CA TYR A 407 -11.40 -15.74 10.31
C TYR A 407 -11.28 -15.79 8.76
N MET A 408 -11.58 -16.93 8.13
CA MET A 408 -11.65 -17.07 6.67
C MET A 408 -12.73 -16.21 6.03
N HIS A 409 -13.75 -15.84 6.82
CA HIS A 409 -14.90 -15.04 6.42
C HIS A 409 -14.88 -13.61 6.99
N GLU A 410 -13.75 -13.22 7.57
CA GLU A 410 -13.49 -11.88 8.06
C GLU A 410 -12.64 -11.09 7.07
N VAL A 411 -13.01 -9.83 6.83
CA VAL A 411 -12.15 -8.93 6.08
C VAL A 411 -10.88 -8.66 6.87
N ALA A 412 -9.77 -8.48 6.16
CA ALA A 412 -8.51 -8.02 6.71
C ALA A 412 -7.93 -6.90 5.84
N THR A 413 -7.23 -5.98 6.47
CA THR A 413 -6.53 -4.87 5.79
C THR A 413 -5.03 -5.13 5.79
N MET A 414 -4.33 -4.55 4.83
CA MET A 414 -2.87 -4.56 4.79
C MET A 414 -2.31 -3.19 4.45
N GLY A 415 -1.12 -2.92 4.97
CA GLY A 415 -0.50 -1.61 4.86
C GLY A 415 -1.36 -0.54 5.51
N CYS A 416 -1.39 0.63 4.89
CA CYS A 416 -2.12 1.78 5.44
C CYS A 416 -3.64 1.67 5.29
N ARG A 417 -4.17 1.03 4.21
CA ARG A 417 -5.62 0.94 3.96
C ARG A 417 -6.06 -0.12 2.94
N THR A 418 -5.14 -0.86 2.32
CA THR A 418 -5.49 -1.80 1.25
C THR A 418 -6.39 -2.91 1.78
N ARG A 419 -7.51 -3.12 1.13
CA ARG A 419 -8.53 -4.10 1.48
C ARG A 419 -8.75 -5.05 0.29
N VAL A 420 -8.66 -6.34 0.54
CA VAL A 420 -8.96 -7.40 -0.43
C VAL A 420 -9.90 -8.37 0.25
N PHE A 421 -11.13 -8.48 -0.22
CA PHE A 421 -12.14 -9.34 0.39
C PHE A 421 -13.11 -9.91 -0.64
N GLU A 422 -13.80 -9.06 -1.41
CA GLU A 422 -14.69 -9.48 -2.48
C GLU A 422 -13.92 -10.24 -3.55
N ASN A 423 -14.55 -11.31 -4.09
CA ASN A 423 -13.98 -12.13 -5.15
C ASN A 423 -15.07 -12.62 -6.07
N LYS A 424 -15.09 -12.15 -7.30
CA LYS A 424 -16.06 -12.61 -8.32
C LYS A 424 -15.69 -13.98 -8.90
N TYR A 425 -14.42 -14.39 -8.75
CA TYR A 425 -13.86 -15.58 -9.40
C TYR A 425 -13.37 -16.62 -8.40
N GLY A 426 -13.80 -16.50 -7.14
CA GLY A 426 -13.44 -17.43 -6.08
C GLY A 426 -14.13 -17.12 -4.76
N MET A 427 -13.63 -17.70 -3.67
CA MET A 427 -14.19 -17.48 -2.34
C MET A 427 -14.02 -16.03 -1.89
N LYS A 428 -15.06 -15.45 -1.27
CA LYS A 428 -15.01 -14.16 -0.60
C LYS A 428 -14.19 -14.29 0.69
N THR A 429 -12.92 -13.94 0.62
CA THR A 429 -11.96 -14.01 1.72
C THR A 429 -10.81 -13.04 1.50
N SER A 430 -10.14 -12.65 2.57
CA SER A 430 -8.85 -11.95 2.50
C SER A 430 -7.65 -12.92 2.46
N VAL A 431 -7.81 -14.12 3.04
CA VAL A 431 -6.73 -15.09 3.25
C VAL A 431 -6.15 -15.59 1.92
N GLY A 432 -4.84 -15.58 1.78
CA GLY A 432 -4.13 -16.04 0.59
C GLY A 432 -4.32 -15.18 -0.66
N ARG A 433 -4.78 -13.94 -0.50
CA ARG A 433 -5.07 -13.02 -1.60
C ARG A 433 -4.39 -11.68 -1.40
N GLY A 434 -4.28 -10.92 -2.47
CA GLY A 434 -3.67 -9.59 -2.43
C GLY A 434 -3.99 -8.73 -3.65
N ASN A 435 -3.40 -7.54 -3.68
CA ASN A 435 -3.48 -6.64 -4.83
C ASN A 435 -2.36 -6.98 -5.81
N LEU A 436 -2.69 -7.02 -7.11
CA LEU A 436 -1.74 -7.27 -8.19
C LEU A 436 -1.02 -6.00 -8.59
N SER A 437 -1.79 -4.95 -8.81
CA SER A 437 -1.29 -3.62 -9.20
C SER A 437 -2.39 -2.57 -9.08
N PHE A 438 -2.00 -1.31 -9.04
CA PHE A 438 -2.95 -0.20 -9.02
C PHE A 438 -2.44 1.01 -9.77
N SER A 439 -3.39 1.82 -10.27
CA SER A 439 -3.14 3.08 -10.96
C SER A 439 -4.09 4.15 -10.43
N THR A 440 -3.60 5.39 -10.32
CA THR A 440 -4.36 6.49 -9.72
C THR A 440 -4.64 7.59 -10.75
N ILE A 441 -5.91 7.98 -10.84
CA ILE A 441 -6.37 9.07 -11.69
C ILE A 441 -6.24 10.40 -10.94
N ASN A 442 -5.67 11.40 -11.58
CA ASN A 442 -5.67 12.79 -11.13
C ASN A 442 -6.99 13.45 -11.54
N ILE A 443 -8.04 13.29 -10.69
CA ILE A 443 -9.35 13.85 -11.00
C ILE A 443 -9.35 15.38 -10.94
N VAL A 444 -8.43 15.99 -10.18
CA VAL A 444 -8.25 17.45 -10.13
C VAL A 444 -7.86 17.99 -11.49
N ARG A 445 -6.89 17.33 -12.15
CA ARG A 445 -6.45 17.70 -13.50
C ARG A 445 -7.59 17.69 -14.50
N LEU A 446 -8.46 16.68 -14.45
CA LEU A 446 -9.60 16.55 -15.33
C LEU A 446 -10.62 17.67 -15.10
N ALA A 447 -10.81 18.07 -13.84
CA ALA A 447 -11.69 19.17 -13.46
C ALA A 447 -11.14 20.54 -13.89
N ILE A 448 -9.84 20.81 -13.65
CA ILE A 448 -9.19 22.06 -14.09
C ILE A 448 -9.33 22.25 -15.61
N GLU A 449 -9.20 21.19 -16.38
CA GLU A 449 -9.34 21.23 -17.85
C GLU A 449 -10.78 21.51 -18.33
N CYS A 450 -11.74 21.65 -17.41
CA CYS A 450 -13.13 22.02 -17.69
C CYS A 450 -13.51 23.39 -17.14
N MET A 451 -12.63 24.08 -16.38
CA MET A 451 -12.96 25.35 -15.71
C MET A 451 -13.35 26.47 -16.66
N ASP A 452 -12.86 26.47 -17.91
CA ASP A 452 -13.17 27.46 -18.92
C ASP A 452 -14.64 27.38 -19.42
N ILE A 453 -15.36 26.30 -19.10
CA ILE A 453 -16.78 26.14 -19.47
C ILE A 453 -17.62 26.89 -18.45
N ALA A 454 -18.26 27.99 -18.91
CA ALA A 454 -19.01 28.87 -18.04
C ALA A 454 -20.28 28.21 -17.47
N ASP A 455 -21.01 27.43 -18.28
CA ASP A 455 -22.20 26.73 -17.84
C ASP A 455 -21.83 25.57 -16.93
N LYS A 456 -22.43 25.55 -15.73
CA LYS A 456 -22.12 24.57 -14.67
C LYS A 456 -22.42 23.13 -15.11
N ASP A 457 -23.59 22.91 -15.72
CA ASP A 457 -23.99 21.55 -16.09
C ASP A 457 -23.17 21.03 -17.27
N ALA A 458 -22.87 21.88 -18.25
CA ALA A 458 -21.96 21.54 -19.33
C ALA A 458 -20.56 21.25 -18.84
N ARG A 459 -20.05 22.00 -17.84
CA ARG A 459 -18.74 21.76 -17.19
C ARG A 459 -18.71 20.40 -16.50
N ILE A 460 -19.73 20.08 -15.71
CA ILE A 460 -19.84 18.79 -15.02
C ILE A 460 -19.95 17.64 -16.03
N ASN A 461 -20.75 17.78 -17.08
CA ASN A 461 -20.88 16.77 -18.12
C ASN A 461 -19.57 16.55 -18.87
N SER A 462 -18.82 17.63 -19.19
CA SER A 462 -17.49 17.55 -19.80
C SER A 462 -16.48 16.83 -18.88
N PHE A 463 -16.54 17.09 -17.57
CA PHE A 463 -15.72 16.38 -16.59
C PHE A 463 -16.02 14.89 -16.57
N PHE A 464 -17.30 14.47 -16.53
CA PHE A 464 -17.66 13.05 -16.56
C PHE A 464 -17.21 12.35 -17.85
N ALA A 465 -17.30 13.01 -19.00
CA ALA A 465 -16.80 12.45 -20.26
C ALA A 465 -15.28 12.23 -20.23
N LYS A 466 -14.52 13.18 -19.65
CA LYS A 466 -13.05 13.02 -19.45
C LYS A 466 -12.72 11.94 -18.43
N LEU A 467 -13.49 11.86 -17.34
CA LEU A 467 -13.33 10.83 -16.30
C LEU A 467 -13.58 9.43 -16.88
N ASP A 468 -14.66 9.27 -17.66
CA ASP A 468 -14.99 8.00 -18.32
C ASP A 468 -13.87 7.52 -19.23
N ASN A 469 -13.37 8.40 -20.09
CA ASN A 469 -12.22 8.09 -20.94
C ASN A 469 -10.99 7.70 -20.12
N MET A 470 -10.71 8.40 -19.03
CA MET A 470 -9.53 8.10 -18.21
C MET A 470 -9.68 6.80 -17.41
N LEU A 471 -10.89 6.43 -17.00
CA LEU A 471 -11.19 5.13 -16.40
C LEU A 471 -10.93 4.00 -17.37
N ASP A 472 -11.35 4.14 -18.65
CA ASP A 472 -11.03 3.18 -19.70
C ASP A 472 -9.52 3.02 -19.94
N VAL A 473 -8.78 4.13 -19.94
CA VAL A 473 -7.31 4.11 -20.07
C VAL A 473 -6.66 3.38 -18.88
N ALA A 474 -7.09 3.70 -17.65
CA ALA A 474 -6.57 3.07 -16.44
C ALA A 474 -6.87 1.56 -16.42
N ALA A 475 -8.08 1.15 -16.80
CA ALA A 475 -8.46 -0.25 -16.84
C ALA A 475 -7.68 -1.04 -17.90
N ARG A 476 -7.48 -0.47 -19.10
CA ARG A 476 -6.64 -1.08 -20.14
C ARG A 476 -5.19 -1.22 -19.68
N GLN A 477 -4.64 -0.19 -19.07
CA GLN A 477 -3.27 -0.22 -18.55
C GLN A 477 -3.09 -1.30 -17.48
N LEU A 478 -4.05 -1.44 -16.55
CA LEU A 478 -4.02 -2.49 -15.53
C LEU A 478 -4.17 -3.88 -16.15
N ASN A 479 -5.01 -4.05 -17.16
CA ASN A 479 -5.14 -5.30 -17.90
C ASN A 479 -3.85 -5.64 -18.69
N GLU A 480 -3.21 -4.67 -19.34
CA GLU A 480 -1.91 -4.85 -20.00
C GLU A 480 -0.83 -5.32 -18.99
N ARG A 481 -0.82 -4.74 -17.78
CA ARG A 481 0.09 -5.17 -16.70
C ARG A 481 -0.25 -6.58 -16.21
N TYR A 482 -1.53 -6.90 -16.05
CA TYR A 482 -2.00 -8.25 -15.70
C TYR A 482 -1.54 -9.27 -16.74
N ASP A 483 -1.74 -9.01 -18.03
CA ASP A 483 -1.31 -9.89 -19.14
C ASP A 483 0.20 -10.08 -19.15
N PHE A 484 0.96 -9.10 -18.69
CA PHE A 484 2.41 -9.22 -18.53
C PHE A 484 2.77 -10.04 -17.28
N GLN A 485 2.10 -9.79 -16.13
CA GLN A 485 2.34 -10.49 -14.87
C GLN A 485 2.00 -11.98 -14.97
N LYS A 486 0.89 -12.36 -15.62
CA LYS A 486 0.47 -13.77 -15.72
C LYS A 486 1.48 -14.68 -16.42
N THR A 487 2.39 -14.11 -17.22
CA THR A 487 3.48 -14.84 -17.90
C THR A 487 4.67 -15.14 -16.97
N ALA A 488 4.64 -14.73 -15.71
CA ALA A 488 5.67 -15.09 -14.76
C ALA A 488 5.59 -16.60 -14.42
N MET A 489 6.73 -17.22 -14.15
CA MET A 489 6.79 -18.62 -13.74
C MET A 489 6.69 -18.71 -12.21
N ALA A 490 6.06 -19.77 -11.69
CA ALA A 490 5.90 -19.97 -10.25
C ALA A 490 7.25 -19.99 -9.52
N LYS A 491 8.32 -20.51 -10.14
CA LYS A 491 9.68 -20.49 -9.58
C LYS A 491 10.29 -19.10 -9.34
N GLN A 492 9.70 -18.04 -9.94
CA GLN A 492 10.13 -16.67 -9.68
C GLN A 492 9.62 -16.15 -8.33
N PHE A 493 8.64 -16.83 -7.75
CA PHE A 493 7.99 -16.50 -6.47
C PHE A 493 7.89 -17.77 -5.61
N PRO A 494 9.03 -18.31 -5.13
CA PRO A 494 9.09 -19.64 -4.53
C PRO A 494 8.32 -19.79 -3.22
N LEU A 495 8.17 -18.73 -2.42
CA LEU A 495 7.32 -18.73 -1.23
C LEU A 495 5.86 -18.41 -1.59
N LEU A 496 5.63 -17.34 -2.33
CA LEU A 496 4.29 -16.85 -2.68
C LEU A 496 3.50 -17.92 -3.43
N MET A 497 4.07 -18.48 -4.50
CA MET A 497 3.40 -19.44 -5.40
C MET A 497 3.52 -20.90 -4.94
N ARG A 498 3.95 -21.13 -3.72
CA ARG A 498 3.98 -22.47 -3.12
C ARG A 498 3.19 -22.57 -1.82
N SER A 499 3.14 -21.48 -1.05
CA SER A 499 2.64 -21.54 0.32
C SER A 499 1.69 -20.43 0.71
N LEU A 500 1.65 -19.31 -0.03
CA LEU A 500 0.88 -18.13 0.38
C LEU A 500 -0.32 -17.83 -0.51
N TRP A 501 -0.19 -17.98 -1.83
CA TRP A 501 -1.24 -17.54 -2.75
C TRP A 501 -2.30 -18.63 -2.93
N THR A 502 -3.57 -18.25 -2.83
CA THR A 502 -4.71 -19.16 -2.97
C THR A 502 -4.69 -19.88 -4.32
N GLY A 503 -4.73 -21.23 -4.29
CA GLY A 503 -4.71 -22.09 -5.48
C GLY A 503 -3.32 -22.37 -6.05
N ALA A 504 -2.27 -21.76 -5.52
CA ALA A 504 -0.91 -21.93 -6.02
C ALA A 504 -0.23 -23.25 -5.60
N GLU A 505 -0.78 -23.94 -4.61
CA GLU A 505 -0.28 -25.23 -4.11
C GLU A 505 -0.23 -26.34 -5.17
N ASN A 506 -0.97 -26.17 -6.27
CA ASN A 506 -1.03 -27.13 -7.38
C ASN A 506 -0.12 -26.75 -8.57
N LEU A 507 0.65 -25.65 -8.47
CA LEU A 507 1.54 -25.22 -9.54
C LEU A 507 2.91 -25.95 -9.46
N SER A 508 3.39 -26.39 -10.62
CA SER A 508 4.78 -26.78 -10.78
C SER A 508 5.68 -25.54 -10.89
N PRO A 509 6.97 -25.61 -10.52
CA PRO A 509 7.88 -24.45 -10.60
C PRO A 509 7.97 -23.80 -11.98
N ASP A 510 7.81 -24.59 -13.05
CA ASP A 510 7.87 -24.13 -14.44
C ASP A 510 6.51 -23.77 -15.03
N ASP A 511 5.40 -23.90 -14.28
CA ASP A 511 4.08 -23.40 -14.67
C ASP A 511 4.07 -21.87 -14.59
N THR A 512 3.30 -21.25 -15.50
CA THR A 512 2.96 -19.83 -15.37
C THR A 512 1.93 -19.63 -14.26
N ILE A 513 1.94 -18.45 -13.63
CA ILE A 513 0.97 -18.09 -12.59
C ILE A 513 -0.42 -17.74 -13.13
N GLU A 514 -0.64 -17.84 -14.45
CA GLU A 514 -1.88 -17.48 -15.13
C GLU A 514 -3.12 -18.13 -14.51
N LYS A 515 -3.03 -19.40 -14.08
CA LYS A 515 -4.14 -20.18 -13.53
C LYS A 515 -4.67 -19.66 -12.18
N VAL A 516 -3.83 -18.91 -11.44
CA VAL A 516 -4.12 -18.50 -10.05
C VAL A 516 -4.10 -16.99 -9.82
N ILE A 517 -3.50 -16.23 -10.73
CA ILE A 517 -3.33 -14.78 -10.55
C ILE A 517 -4.66 -14.03 -10.51
N ASN A 518 -5.74 -14.56 -11.10
CA ASN A 518 -7.08 -13.97 -11.10
C ASN A 518 -7.72 -13.90 -9.70
N GLN A 519 -7.15 -14.55 -8.68
CA GLN A 519 -7.57 -14.41 -7.29
C GLN A 519 -7.18 -13.05 -6.69
N GLY A 520 -6.25 -12.35 -7.30
CA GLY A 520 -5.85 -11.01 -6.89
C GLY A 520 -6.78 -9.91 -7.42
N THR A 521 -6.53 -8.69 -6.97
CA THR A 521 -7.30 -7.50 -7.35
C THR A 521 -6.48 -6.53 -8.18
N LEU A 522 -7.14 -5.83 -9.10
CA LEU A 522 -6.64 -4.67 -9.83
C LEU A 522 -7.36 -3.43 -9.31
N SER A 523 -6.63 -2.41 -8.88
CA SER A 523 -7.27 -1.26 -8.24
C SER A 523 -7.10 0.01 -9.06
N ILE A 524 -8.22 0.73 -9.26
CA ILE A 524 -8.21 2.09 -9.79
C ILE A 524 -8.38 3.03 -8.61
N GLY A 525 -7.45 3.97 -8.46
CA GLY A 525 -7.47 4.95 -7.39
C GLY A 525 -7.73 6.36 -7.89
N PHE A 526 -7.94 7.28 -6.95
CA PHE A 526 -8.09 8.71 -7.23
C PHE A 526 -7.53 9.57 -6.10
N ILE A 527 -7.20 10.83 -6.41
CA ILE A 527 -6.70 11.84 -5.48
C ILE A 527 -7.39 13.16 -5.75
N GLY A 528 -7.65 13.95 -4.69
CA GLY A 528 -8.02 15.34 -4.77
C GLY A 528 -9.51 15.56 -5.03
N LEU A 529 -10.41 14.78 -4.40
CA LEU A 529 -11.85 15.01 -4.55
C LEU A 529 -12.25 16.44 -4.14
N ALA A 530 -11.66 16.96 -3.06
CA ALA A 530 -11.94 18.30 -2.57
C ALA A 530 -11.57 19.38 -3.61
N GLU A 531 -10.37 19.33 -4.16
CA GLU A 531 -9.88 20.26 -5.17
C GLU A 531 -10.60 20.07 -6.51
N CYS A 532 -10.98 18.85 -6.84
CA CYS A 532 -11.83 18.57 -8.01
C CYS A 532 -13.19 19.26 -7.89
N LEU A 533 -13.85 19.17 -6.75
CA LEU A 533 -15.13 19.81 -6.48
C LEU A 533 -14.98 21.35 -6.46
N LYS A 534 -13.89 21.88 -5.89
CA LYS A 534 -13.58 23.32 -5.98
C LYS A 534 -13.41 23.80 -7.42
N ALA A 535 -12.77 23.03 -8.28
CA ALA A 535 -12.65 23.35 -9.69
C ALA A 535 -14.02 23.33 -10.43
N LEU A 536 -14.92 22.43 -10.04
CA LEU A 536 -16.23 22.29 -10.68
C LEU A 536 -17.29 23.24 -10.11
N LEU A 537 -17.30 23.49 -8.79
CA LEU A 537 -18.37 24.21 -8.08
C LEU A 537 -17.90 25.43 -7.30
N GLY A 538 -16.60 25.62 -7.07
CA GLY A 538 -16.04 26.66 -6.21
C GLY A 538 -15.94 26.27 -4.72
N VAL A 539 -16.57 25.17 -4.30
CA VAL A 539 -16.62 24.69 -2.91
C VAL A 539 -16.33 23.17 -2.87
N HIS A 540 -15.83 22.66 -1.74
CA HIS A 540 -15.60 21.22 -1.56
C HIS A 540 -16.72 20.54 -0.74
N HIS A 541 -16.70 19.21 -0.70
CA HIS A 541 -17.74 18.38 -0.09
C HIS A 541 -17.90 18.54 1.44
N GLY A 542 -16.94 19.11 2.15
CA GLY A 542 -17.11 19.48 3.57
C GLY A 542 -17.79 20.84 3.77
N GLU A 543 -17.94 21.65 2.73
CA GLU A 543 -18.49 23.02 2.80
C GLU A 543 -19.97 23.09 2.35
N SER A 544 -20.43 22.14 1.53
CA SER A 544 -21.75 22.24 0.88
C SER A 544 -22.34 20.88 0.57
N ASP A 545 -23.65 20.73 0.83
CA ASP A 545 -24.41 19.52 0.48
C ASP A 545 -24.41 19.26 -1.05
N GLU A 546 -24.48 20.32 -1.87
CA GLU A 546 -24.41 20.18 -3.33
C GLU A 546 -23.06 19.56 -3.74
N ALA A 547 -21.97 20.05 -3.17
CA ALA A 547 -20.64 19.50 -3.43
C ALA A 547 -20.50 18.07 -2.92
N GLN A 548 -21.08 17.75 -1.75
CA GLN A 548 -21.11 16.38 -1.22
C GLN A 548 -21.89 15.45 -2.18
N GLN A 549 -23.06 15.84 -2.66
CA GLN A 549 -23.83 15.04 -3.60
C GLN A 549 -23.09 14.81 -4.93
N LEU A 550 -22.42 15.83 -5.45
CA LEU A 550 -21.58 15.68 -6.65
C LEU A 550 -20.37 14.76 -6.37
N GLY A 551 -19.73 14.91 -5.20
CA GLY A 551 -18.63 14.03 -4.78
C GLY A 551 -19.04 12.58 -4.70
N LEU A 552 -20.18 12.28 -4.08
CA LEU A 552 -20.76 10.93 -4.02
C LEU A 552 -21.05 10.38 -5.42
N ARG A 553 -21.64 11.20 -6.30
CA ARG A 553 -21.92 10.82 -7.70
C ARG A 553 -20.63 10.50 -8.47
N ILE A 554 -19.56 11.27 -8.29
CA ILE A 554 -18.26 11.03 -8.95
C ILE A 554 -17.68 9.68 -8.49
N VAL A 555 -17.62 9.46 -7.18
CA VAL A 555 -17.01 8.24 -6.63
C VAL A 555 -17.85 7.00 -6.92
N ASP A 556 -19.19 7.11 -6.85
CA ASP A 556 -20.08 6.01 -7.23
C ASP A 556 -19.97 5.66 -8.73
N TYR A 557 -19.85 6.66 -9.59
CA TYR A 557 -19.60 6.45 -11.02
C TYR A 557 -18.32 5.65 -11.24
N MET A 558 -17.22 6.04 -10.58
CA MET A 558 -15.95 5.29 -10.66
C MET A 558 -16.08 3.85 -10.17
N ARG A 559 -16.84 3.63 -9.07
CA ARG A 559 -17.12 2.30 -8.52
C ARG A 559 -17.91 1.43 -9.51
N CYS A 560 -18.96 1.99 -10.12
CA CYS A 560 -19.78 1.31 -11.13
C CYS A 560 -18.91 0.90 -12.34
N ARG A 561 -18.05 1.79 -12.82
CA ARG A 561 -17.12 1.47 -13.91
C ARG A 561 -16.14 0.35 -13.54
N CYS A 562 -15.62 0.30 -12.30
CA CYS A 562 -14.81 -0.82 -11.85
C CYS A 562 -15.57 -2.16 -11.90
N ASN A 563 -16.86 -2.17 -11.56
CA ASN A 563 -17.68 -3.37 -11.68
C ASN A 563 -17.85 -3.82 -13.15
N GLU A 564 -18.08 -2.88 -14.06
CA GLU A 564 -18.16 -3.14 -15.50
C GLU A 564 -16.84 -3.68 -16.05
N PHE A 565 -15.70 -3.13 -15.62
CA PHE A 565 -14.37 -3.65 -15.98
C PHE A 565 -14.13 -5.05 -15.46
N SER A 566 -14.64 -5.38 -14.26
CA SER A 566 -14.55 -6.74 -13.74
C SER A 566 -15.27 -7.74 -14.66
N GLU A 567 -16.46 -7.40 -15.16
CA GLU A 567 -17.19 -8.24 -16.11
C GLU A 567 -16.48 -8.29 -17.49
N LYS A 568 -16.03 -7.13 -17.98
CA LYS A 568 -15.41 -7.01 -19.31
C LYS A 568 -14.11 -7.80 -19.44
N TYR A 569 -13.23 -7.72 -18.41
CA TYR A 569 -11.90 -8.32 -18.44
C TYR A 569 -11.80 -9.65 -17.71
N HIS A 570 -12.86 -10.07 -17.01
CA HIS A 570 -12.90 -11.27 -16.16
C HIS A 570 -11.84 -11.23 -15.03
N HIS A 571 -11.63 -10.07 -14.42
CA HIS A 571 -10.70 -9.83 -13.31
C HIS A 571 -11.40 -9.09 -12.17
N ASN A 572 -10.84 -9.16 -10.96
CA ASN A 572 -11.36 -8.40 -9.82
C ASN A 572 -10.87 -6.94 -9.88
N PHE A 573 -11.63 -6.05 -10.50
CA PHE A 573 -11.39 -4.61 -10.41
C PHE A 573 -12.10 -4.02 -9.19
N SER A 574 -11.46 -3.06 -8.51
CA SER A 574 -12.05 -2.37 -7.36
C SER A 574 -11.55 -0.94 -7.24
N LEU A 575 -12.38 -0.06 -6.67
CA LEU A 575 -12.04 1.34 -6.46
C LEU A 575 -11.26 1.53 -5.15
N LEU A 576 -10.17 2.28 -5.19
CA LEU A 576 -9.27 2.57 -4.07
C LEU A 576 -9.29 4.06 -3.72
N ALA A 577 -9.51 4.39 -2.46
CA ALA A 577 -9.13 5.68 -1.91
C ALA A 577 -7.60 5.72 -1.77
N THR A 578 -6.91 6.26 -2.76
CA THR A 578 -5.45 6.11 -2.92
C THR A 578 -4.67 6.62 -1.70
N PRO A 579 -3.75 5.83 -1.14
CA PRO A 579 -2.75 6.32 -0.19
C PRO A 579 -1.71 7.16 -0.92
N ALA A 580 -1.89 8.48 -0.93
CA ALA A 580 -1.09 9.39 -1.72
C ALA A 580 0.08 9.99 -0.93
N GLU A 581 1.15 9.24 -0.75
CA GLU A 581 2.34 9.73 -0.04
C GLU A 581 3.04 10.87 -0.81
N GLY A 582 3.90 10.55 -1.75
CA GLY A 582 4.57 11.55 -2.59
C GLY A 582 3.72 12.05 -3.76
N LEU A 583 2.68 11.28 -4.12
CA LEU A 583 1.88 11.54 -5.33
C LEU A 583 1.03 12.82 -5.22
N SER A 584 0.51 13.13 -4.03
CA SER A 584 -0.27 14.35 -3.79
C SER A 584 0.52 15.62 -4.15
N GLY A 585 1.76 15.72 -3.68
CA GLY A 585 2.65 16.85 -4.02
C GLY A 585 3.13 16.83 -5.47
N LYS A 586 3.40 15.65 -6.03
CA LYS A 586 3.82 15.50 -7.43
C LYS A 586 2.75 15.99 -8.41
N PHE A 587 1.51 15.60 -8.22
CA PHE A 587 0.39 16.03 -9.07
C PHE A 587 0.21 17.54 -9.02
N THR A 588 0.17 18.12 -7.81
CA THR A 588 0.01 19.56 -7.61
C THR A 588 1.12 20.36 -8.27
N LYS A 589 2.38 19.96 -8.08
CA LYS A 589 3.56 20.63 -8.65
C LYS A 589 3.51 20.71 -10.17
N VAL A 590 3.10 19.61 -10.83
CA VAL A 590 2.98 19.56 -12.29
C VAL A 590 1.82 20.38 -12.79
N ASP A 591 0.67 20.33 -12.11
CA ASP A 591 -0.52 21.08 -12.50
C ASP A 591 -0.34 22.59 -12.29
N ARG A 592 0.25 22.99 -11.15
CA ARG A 592 0.62 24.39 -10.90
C ARG A 592 1.58 24.95 -11.95
N LYS A 593 2.56 24.16 -12.40
CA LYS A 593 3.46 24.57 -13.48
C LYS A 593 2.74 24.82 -14.79
N LYS A 594 1.67 24.09 -15.08
CA LYS A 594 0.92 24.21 -16.33
C LYS A 594 -0.16 25.27 -16.29
N PHE A 595 -0.92 25.37 -15.19
CA PHE A 595 -2.12 26.21 -15.09
C PHE A 595 -1.94 27.44 -14.19
N GLY A 596 -0.78 27.56 -13.52
CA GLY A 596 -0.56 28.61 -12.52
C GLY A 596 -1.13 28.24 -11.16
N VAL A 597 -1.12 29.23 -10.26
CA VAL A 597 -1.72 29.12 -8.93
C VAL A 597 -3.21 29.40 -9.06
N LEU A 598 -4.03 28.40 -8.77
CA LEU A 598 -5.49 28.48 -8.72
C LEU A 598 -5.90 28.39 -7.25
N GLU A 599 -6.60 29.39 -6.75
CA GLU A 599 -7.02 29.50 -5.35
C GLU A 599 -7.89 28.32 -4.91
N GLY A 600 -7.52 27.70 -3.79
CA GLY A 600 -8.19 26.52 -3.24
C GLY A 600 -8.01 25.22 -4.05
N ILE A 601 -7.20 25.24 -5.12
CA ILE A 601 -6.94 24.09 -5.99
C ILE A 601 -5.45 23.77 -6.08
N THR A 602 -4.63 24.70 -6.62
CA THR A 602 -3.18 24.47 -6.78
C THR A 602 -2.33 25.42 -5.94
N ASP A 603 -2.91 26.16 -5.03
CA ASP A 603 -2.25 27.14 -4.15
C ASP A 603 -1.45 26.49 -3.01
N ARG A 604 -1.75 25.22 -2.66
CA ARG A 604 -0.99 24.42 -1.69
C ARG A 604 0.00 23.47 -2.37
N ASP A 605 0.99 22.96 -1.63
CA ASP A 605 2.03 22.06 -2.19
C ASP A 605 1.59 20.59 -2.26
N TYR A 606 0.30 20.32 -2.05
CA TYR A 606 -0.31 18.99 -2.10
C TYR A 606 -1.77 19.07 -2.53
N TYR A 607 -2.31 17.96 -3.07
CA TYR A 607 -3.74 17.72 -3.17
C TYR A 607 -4.21 16.88 -1.98
N THR A 608 -5.44 17.08 -1.56
CA THR A 608 -6.06 16.28 -0.51
C THR A 608 -6.08 14.80 -0.89
N ASN A 609 -5.76 13.92 0.06
CA ASN A 609 -5.82 12.47 -0.15
C ASN A 609 -7.25 12.03 -0.50
N SER A 610 -7.39 11.31 -1.62
CA SER A 610 -8.62 10.65 -2.05
C SER A 610 -9.90 11.45 -1.80
N ASN A 611 -10.78 10.95 -0.93
CA ASN A 611 -12.09 11.51 -0.58
C ASN A 611 -12.12 12.25 0.76
N HIS A 612 -10.97 12.50 1.38
CA HIS A 612 -10.95 13.17 2.68
C HIS A 612 -11.41 14.62 2.58
N VAL A 613 -11.99 15.12 3.67
CA VAL A 613 -12.11 16.53 3.90
C VAL A 613 -10.70 17.12 4.03
N PRO A 614 -10.41 18.30 3.43
CA PRO A 614 -9.06 18.88 3.49
C PRO A 614 -8.55 19.04 4.91
N VAL A 615 -7.30 18.68 5.15
CA VAL A 615 -6.69 18.68 6.49
C VAL A 615 -6.63 20.07 7.13
N TYR A 616 -6.73 21.12 6.34
CA TYR A 616 -6.78 22.53 6.79
C TYR A 616 -8.19 23.03 7.09
N TYR A 617 -9.22 22.24 6.76
CA TYR A 617 -10.62 22.66 6.98
C TYR A 617 -11.04 22.38 8.41
N LYS A 618 -11.37 23.45 9.14
CA LYS A 618 -11.80 23.35 10.54
C LYS A 618 -13.24 22.81 10.62
N CYS A 619 -13.38 21.64 11.14
CA CYS A 619 -14.65 20.99 11.40
C CYS A 619 -14.56 20.04 12.62
N SER A 620 -15.71 19.67 13.18
CA SER A 620 -15.76 18.65 14.22
C SER A 620 -15.47 17.27 13.62
N ALA A 621 -15.01 16.33 14.47
CA ALA A 621 -14.81 14.94 14.08
C ALA A 621 -16.13 14.31 13.57
N ARG A 622 -17.27 14.69 14.15
CA ARG A 622 -18.61 14.27 13.70
C ARG A 622 -18.91 14.73 12.28
N HIS A 623 -18.75 16.02 11.99
CA HIS A 623 -18.99 16.54 10.64
C HIS A 623 -18.10 15.85 9.60
N LYS A 624 -16.81 15.68 9.93
CA LYS A 624 -15.88 14.92 9.09
C LYS A 624 -16.36 13.49 8.86
N ALA A 625 -16.85 12.81 9.91
CA ALA A 625 -17.39 11.46 9.82
C ALA A 625 -18.63 11.39 8.92
N GLU A 626 -19.57 12.32 9.08
CA GLU A 626 -20.78 12.41 8.24
C GLU A 626 -20.45 12.59 6.75
N VAL A 627 -19.46 13.41 6.45
CA VAL A 627 -19.01 13.67 5.07
C VAL A 627 -18.26 12.49 4.47
N GLU A 628 -17.33 11.86 5.23
CA GLU A 628 -16.43 10.83 4.69
C GLU A 628 -17.03 9.41 4.71
N ALA A 629 -17.93 9.10 5.63
CA ALA A 629 -18.45 7.75 5.82
C ALA A 629 -19.08 7.13 4.56
N PRO A 630 -19.91 7.83 3.77
CA PRO A 630 -20.54 7.23 2.59
C PRO A 630 -19.54 6.74 1.54
N TYR A 631 -18.33 7.30 1.49
CA TYR A 631 -17.29 6.89 0.53
C TYR A 631 -16.66 5.54 0.86
N HIS A 632 -16.74 5.07 2.13
CA HIS A 632 -16.14 3.81 2.55
C HIS A 632 -16.74 2.61 1.83
N GLU A 633 -18.07 2.59 1.67
CA GLU A 633 -18.74 1.52 0.93
C GLU A 633 -18.39 1.51 -0.56
N MET A 634 -18.07 2.66 -1.13
CA MET A 634 -17.74 2.80 -2.54
C MET A 634 -16.29 2.42 -2.85
N THR A 635 -15.37 2.57 -1.90
CA THR A 635 -13.93 2.37 -2.06
C THR A 635 -13.46 1.03 -1.47
N ARG A 636 -13.97 -0.08 -2.03
CA ARG A 636 -13.76 -1.43 -1.48
C ARG A 636 -12.36 -2.00 -1.65
N ALA A 637 -11.51 -1.41 -2.48
CA ALA A 637 -10.09 -1.76 -2.54
C ALA A 637 -9.28 -1.18 -1.37
N GLY A 638 -9.85 -0.23 -0.64
CA GLY A 638 -9.25 0.35 0.55
C GLY A 638 -9.69 1.78 0.81
N HIS A 639 -9.87 2.07 2.08
CA HIS A 639 -10.24 3.37 2.63
C HIS A 639 -9.74 3.46 4.07
N ILE A 640 -9.71 4.67 4.61
CA ILE A 640 -9.39 4.91 6.02
C ILE A 640 -9.99 6.24 6.46
N PHE A 641 -10.43 6.30 7.71
CA PHE A 641 -10.84 7.50 8.39
C PHE A 641 -9.76 7.95 9.38
N TYR A 642 -9.51 9.24 9.49
CA TYR A 642 -8.56 9.81 10.44
C TYR A 642 -9.24 10.85 11.34
N VAL A 643 -8.95 10.77 12.63
CA VAL A 643 -9.24 11.85 13.58
C VAL A 643 -7.92 12.40 14.10
N GLU A 644 -7.71 13.70 13.94
CA GLU A 644 -6.59 14.42 14.56
C GLU A 644 -7.03 14.91 15.93
N MET A 645 -6.55 14.26 17.00
CA MET A 645 -6.91 14.60 18.40
C MET A 645 -5.93 15.59 18.99
N ASP A 646 -6.45 16.46 19.86
CA ASP A 646 -5.65 17.35 20.70
C ASP A 646 -5.17 16.67 21.98
N GLY A 647 -4.01 17.10 22.47
CA GLY A 647 -3.50 16.73 23.77
C GLY A 647 -2.97 15.30 23.88
N ASP A 648 -2.78 14.85 25.12
CA ASP A 648 -2.27 13.53 25.47
C ASP A 648 -3.41 12.56 25.79
N ALA A 649 -3.70 11.68 24.86
CA ALA A 649 -4.70 10.63 25.01
C ALA A 649 -4.31 9.52 26.00
N THR A 650 -3.04 9.45 26.44
CA THR A 650 -2.50 8.33 27.24
C THR A 650 -3.33 8.03 28.51
N HIS A 651 -3.88 9.07 29.11
CA HIS A 651 -4.70 8.95 30.33
C HIS A 651 -6.21 8.95 30.06
N ASN A 652 -6.62 8.99 28.77
CA ASN A 652 -8.03 9.00 28.37
C ASN A 652 -8.32 7.99 27.24
N PRO A 653 -8.24 6.67 27.49
CA PRO A 653 -8.59 5.65 26.49
C PRO A 653 -10.04 5.76 26.00
N GLN A 654 -10.94 6.38 26.79
CA GLN A 654 -12.33 6.60 26.40
C GLN A 654 -12.46 7.47 25.14
N ALA A 655 -11.54 8.41 24.95
CA ALA A 655 -11.51 9.22 23.73
C ALA A 655 -11.30 8.35 22.47
N ILE A 656 -10.46 7.32 22.57
CA ILE A 656 -10.28 6.35 21.48
C ILE A 656 -11.57 5.53 21.25
N MET A 657 -12.21 5.07 22.33
CA MET A 657 -13.48 4.33 22.23
C MET A 657 -14.57 5.18 21.55
N ASN A 658 -14.66 6.46 21.89
CA ASN A 658 -15.63 7.37 21.27
C ASN A 658 -15.42 7.49 19.74
N VAL A 659 -14.17 7.48 19.29
CA VAL A 659 -13.88 7.46 17.82
C VAL A 659 -14.32 6.15 17.21
N VAL A 660 -14.10 5.01 17.86
CA VAL A 660 -14.55 3.69 17.38
C VAL A 660 -16.08 3.62 17.36
N ASP A 661 -16.75 4.17 18.38
CA ASP A 661 -18.22 4.26 18.43
C ASP A 661 -18.76 5.13 17.28
N MET A 662 -18.09 6.25 16.97
CA MET A 662 -18.41 7.09 15.81
C MET A 662 -18.26 6.32 14.51
N MET A 663 -17.18 5.58 14.33
CA MET A 663 -16.97 4.74 13.14
C MET A 663 -18.09 3.69 12.99
N ASP A 664 -18.49 3.07 14.09
CA ASP A 664 -19.58 2.09 14.10
C ASP A 664 -20.93 2.73 13.75
N HIS A 665 -21.23 3.89 14.35
CA HIS A 665 -22.45 4.65 14.13
C HIS A 665 -22.63 5.05 12.64
N TYR A 666 -21.56 5.52 12.01
CA TYR A 666 -21.58 5.97 10.60
C TYR A 666 -21.25 4.87 9.60
N ASN A 667 -21.22 3.60 10.01
CA ASN A 667 -20.94 2.45 9.11
C ASN A 667 -19.58 2.54 8.40
N MET A 668 -18.57 3.09 9.08
CA MET A 668 -17.21 3.17 8.53
C MET A 668 -16.47 1.84 8.62
N GLY A 669 -15.70 1.49 7.61
CA GLY A 669 -15.01 0.20 7.53
C GLY A 669 -13.69 0.14 8.27
N TYR A 670 -12.89 1.22 8.25
CA TYR A 670 -11.55 1.24 8.82
C TYR A 670 -11.13 2.65 9.21
N GLY A 671 -10.46 2.79 10.33
CA GLY A 671 -10.01 4.08 10.79
C GLY A 671 -8.84 4.03 11.77
N SER A 672 -8.25 5.18 12.00
CA SER A 672 -7.16 5.37 12.94
C SER A 672 -7.24 6.72 13.64
N VAL A 673 -6.64 6.80 14.81
CA VAL A 673 -6.56 8.02 15.60
C VAL A 673 -5.16 8.57 15.56
N ASN A 674 -5.04 9.86 15.26
CA ASN A 674 -3.78 10.58 15.25
C ASN A 674 -3.71 11.50 16.45
N HIS A 675 -2.56 11.59 17.07
CA HIS A 675 -2.23 12.56 18.13
C HIS A 675 -0.73 12.87 18.05
N ASN A 676 -0.27 13.89 18.76
CA ASN A 676 1.14 14.20 18.81
C ASN A 676 1.85 13.29 19.83
N ARG A 677 3.06 12.86 19.50
CA ARG A 677 3.93 12.16 20.45
C ARG A 677 5.39 12.52 20.17
N ASN A 678 6.01 13.20 21.09
CA ASN A 678 7.43 13.49 21.05
C ASN A 678 8.14 12.68 22.11
N ARG A 679 9.35 12.21 21.82
CA ARG A 679 10.22 11.52 22.75
C ARG A 679 11.62 12.12 22.68
N CYS A 680 12.20 12.39 23.82
CA CYS A 680 13.61 12.74 23.91
C CYS A 680 14.46 11.46 23.80
N LEU A 681 15.38 11.42 22.83
CA LEU A 681 16.27 10.27 22.64
C LEU A 681 17.35 10.16 23.72
N ASP A 682 17.67 11.29 24.41
CA ASP A 682 18.70 11.30 25.43
C ASP A 682 18.22 10.93 26.83
N CYS A 683 17.01 11.38 27.24
CA CYS A 683 16.50 11.11 28.58
C CYS A 683 15.19 10.29 28.63
N GLY A 684 14.62 9.96 27.48
CA GLY A 684 13.38 9.17 27.37
C GLY A 684 12.08 9.94 27.75
N PHE A 685 12.16 11.25 28.01
CA PHE A 685 10.96 12.05 28.29
C PHE A 685 9.99 12.03 27.11
N GLU A 686 8.72 11.79 27.39
CA GLU A 686 7.64 11.75 26.40
C GLU A 686 6.60 12.82 26.68
N ASN A 687 6.10 13.49 25.64
CA ASN A 687 4.94 14.38 25.72
C ASN A 687 4.17 14.44 24.39
N ALA A 688 2.99 15.08 24.43
CA ALA A 688 2.12 15.26 23.25
C ALA A 688 2.10 16.72 22.74
N GLU A 689 3.02 17.56 23.19
CA GLU A 689 3.05 18.99 22.83
C GLU A 689 3.35 19.17 21.34
N ALA A 690 2.52 19.92 20.65
CA ALA A 690 2.77 20.24 19.25
C ALA A 690 4.03 21.14 19.11
N ASN A 691 4.86 20.86 18.12
CA ASN A 691 6.04 21.68 17.78
C ASN A 691 7.13 21.81 18.88
N LEU A 692 7.29 20.78 19.73
CA LEU A 692 8.36 20.74 20.71
C LEU A 692 9.73 20.79 20.00
N GLU A 693 10.55 21.81 20.30
CA GLU A 693 11.88 21.97 19.72
C GLU A 693 13.01 21.49 20.63
N VAL A 694 12.79 21.56 21.93
CA VAL A 694 13.79 21.24 22.96
C VAL A 694 13.12 20.44 24.06
N CYS A 695 13.76 19.37 24.54
CA CYS A 695 13.26 18.59 25.67
C CYS A 695 13.13 19.45 26.94
N PRO A 696 11.94 19.57 27.54
CA PRO A 696 11.77 20.39 28.75
C PRO A 696 12.46 19.79 29.98
N GLN A 697 12.80 18.49 29.95
CA GLN A 697 13.43 17.81 31.08
C GLN A 697 14.94 17.92 31.06
N CYS A 698 15.62 17.78 29.91
CA CYS A 698 17.07 17.72 29.82
C CYS A 698 17.71 18.77 28.89
N GLY A 699 16.90 19.59 28.18
CA GLY A 699 17.36 20.58 27.26
C GLY A 699 17.91 20.07 25.91
N SER A 700 17.79 18.76 25.65
CA SER A 700 18.25 18.17 24.40
C SER A 700 17.38 18.58 23.22
N LYS A 701 18.01 18.70 22.04
CA LYS A 701 17.35 18.87 20.75
C LYS A 701 17.15 17.54 20.00
N HIS A 702 17.66 16.43 20.54
CA HIS A 702 17.51 15.11 19.95
C HIS A 702 16.10 14.55 20.29
N LEU A 703 15.12 15.00 19.52
CA LEU A 703 13.72 14.64 19.70
C LEU A 703 13.26 13.75 18.53
N ASP A 704 12.69 12.61 18.86
CA ASP A 704 11.88 11.82 17.93
C ASP A 704 10.46 12.37 17.93
N ARG A 705 10.01 12.87 16.77
CA ARG A 705 8.68 13.44 16.56
C ARG A 705 7.88 12.45 15.75
N LEU A 706 7.21 11.55 16.44
CA LEU A 706 6.42 10.51 15.80
C LEU A 706 5.13 11.10 15.26
N GLN A 707 4.94 10.96 13.95
CA GLN A 707 3.77 11.44 13.23
C GLN A 707 3.24 10.36 12.28
N ARG A 708 1.96 10.45 11.96
CA ARG A 708 1.33 9.54 11.00
C ARG A 708 1.30 10.17 9.61
N ILE A 709 1.67 9.37 8.60
CA ILE A 709 1.55 9.72 7.19
C ILE A 709 0.63 8.70 6.49
N THR A 710 -0.40 9.19 5.81
CA THR A 710 -1.32 8.38 4.98
C THR A 710 -1.87 7.08 5.59
N GLY A 711 -1.79 6.91 6.91
CA GLY A 711 -2.34 5.76 7.64
C GLY A 711 -1.34 4.90 8.39
N TYR A 712 -0.05 5.15 8.27
CA TYR A 712 0.99 4.46 9.04
C TYR A 712 1.98 5.43 9.67
N LEU A 713 2.71 4.93 10.65
CA LEU A 713 3.71 5.72 11.37
C LEU A 713 5.00 5.83 10.56
N VAL A 714 5.67 6.95 10.71
CA VAL A 714 7.05 7.16 10.23
C VAL A 714 7.84 7.75 11.39
N GLY A 715 8.97 7.14 11.71
CA GLY A 715 9.76 7.47 12.90
C GLY A 715 10.25 8.91 12.95
N THR A 716 10.59 9.55 11.83
CA THR A 716 11.00 10.94 11.79
C THR A 716 10.42 11.68 10.59
N THR A 717 10.03 12.94 10.78
CA THR A 717 9.52 13.79 9.71
C THR A 717 10.61 14.22 8.72
N ASP A 718 11.88 14.05 9.04
CA ASP A 718 13.03 14.42 8.18
C ASP A 718 13.06 13.61 6.88
N ARG A 719 12.41 12.46 6.86
CA ARG A 719 12.29 11.58 5.68
C ARG A 719 11.06 11.87 4.83
N TRP A 720 10.25 12.85 5.20
CA TRP A 720 9.05 13.19 4.45
C TRP A 720 9.38 14.08 3.26
N ASN A 721 8.64 13.90 2.15
CA ASN A 721 8.75 14.79 1.00
C ASN A 721 8.08 16.16 1.28
N SER A 722 8.37 17.14 0.42
CA SER A 722 7.91 18.52 0.60
C SER A 722 6.39 18.64 0.69
N GLY A 723 5.63 17.87 -0.09
CA GLY A 723 4.17 17.90 -0.08
C GLY A 723 3.59 17.39 1.24
N LYS A 724 4.16 16.34 1.83
CA LYS A 724 3.70 15.80 3.11
C LYS A 724 4.08 16.68 4.31
N LEU A 725 5.22 17.34 4.24
CA LEU A 725 5.61 18.36 5.25
C LEU A 725 4.66 19.56 5.20
N ALA A 726 4.25 20.01 4.01
CA ALA A 726 3.27 21.07 3.86
C ALA A 726 1.88 20.63 4.38
N GLU A 727 1.44 19.42 4.07
CA GLU A 727 0.19 18.85 4.60
C GLU A 727 0.20 18.80 6.14
N LEU A 728 1.29 18.31 6.73
CA LEU A 728 1.43 18.24 8.19
C LEU A 728 1.32 19.61 8.85
N LYS A 729 1.93 20.62 8.24
CA LYS A 729 1.89 22.01 8.75
C LYS A 729 0.48 22.62 8.72
N ASP A 730 -0.32 22.20 7.75
CA ASP A 730 -1.68 22.73 7.54
C ASP A 730 -2.74 21.96 8.35
N ARG A 731 -2.42 20.80 8.93
CA ARG A 731 -3.37 19.97 9.69
C ARG A 731 -3.98 20.73 10.85
N VAL A 732 -5.30 20.63 10.95
CA VAL A 732 -6.08 21.14 12.08
C VAL A 732 -6.56 19.98 12.95
N ILE A 733 -6.78 20.29 14.23
CA ILE A 733 -7.33 19.36 15.21
C ILE A 733 -8.85 19.27 14.99
N HIS A 734 -9.41 18.09 15.18
CA HIS A 734 -10.84 17.87 15.14
C HIS A 734 -11.41 17.83 16.55
N GLU A 735 -12.28 18.76 16.87
CA GLU A 735 -12.98 18.76 18.16
C GLU A 735 -13.87 17.51 18.24
N THR A 736 -13.67 16.73 19.30
CA THR A 736 -14.52 15.57 19.63
C THR A 736 -15.57 16.03 20.64
N GLU A 737 -16.74 16.46 20.17
CA GLU A 737 -17.89 16.72 21.04
C GLU A 737 -18.59 15.43 21.44
#